data_07666f5603f28ab4c6089a980f5c1d7b
#
_entry.id   07666f5603f28ab4c6089a980f5c1d7b
#
_cell.length_a   1.000
_cell.length_b   1.000
_cell.length_c   1.000
_cell.angle_alpha   90.00
_cell.angle_beta   90.00
_cell.angle_gamma   90.00
#
_symmetry.space_group_name_H-M   'P 1'
#
loop_
_entity.id
_entity.type
_entity.pdbx_description
1 polymer ?
#
loop_
_entity_poly.entity_id
_entity_poly.type
_entity_poly.pdbx_seq_one_letter_code
_entity_poly.pdbx_strand_id
1 'polypeptide(L)'
;MSNDQSFKNRKPAMGKTEPGTIKRIFSYIFQYKWRVIAIVVCILVGAAAQAGSALFLQSLIDTYILPMVGESNPDWAPLLRAISLMACLYVAGIVASWLWQWLIVTVEQGTLKKIRDDMFAHQQKLPIRYFDSHEHGDIMSHYTNDTDTLRQAISQSFPQMFSSIISAVAALLSMLWLSIPFTAFVIVFTVLLYFIVRKIVSRSGRYFVKQQQWIGDVNAFVEESVNGQKVIKVFNHEDATQNTFDEKNEELFEASAEANTWGNVTMPVVGNMGYLLYILLAIVGAAVSLAGVNDIGLTGVKPLTLGTLVSLLTLSRSFINPIGQVSQQLTMVMMALAGASRIFKLMDEPVESDNGTVTLVNVELGEDGRTMREVDHETGHWAWKREEGDDGTRSLKAAEKLHGSAREVAVKAKEQAITSPDGRYTLLRGDVRFTDVTFGYNPDKPVLHNITWFAKPGQKIALVGATGAGKTTVTNLINRFYDIQQGQILYDGISVAGIKKPDLRRSLGIVLQDVNLFTGTVMDNIRYGRLNATDEECIEAARLVNADSFIRMLPEGYNTVLEGDGSGLSQGQRQLISIARAAVADPPALILDEATSSIDTRTEEVVQAGMDNLMKGRTVFVIAHRLSTVRNSDVIMVLDHGNIIERGSHDELIAQKGEYYQLYTGAVELE
;
A
#
# COMPACT_ATOMS: atom_id res chain seq x y z
N MET A 1 -20.41 -6.05 28.93
CA MET A 1 -19.64 -7.21 29.43
C MET A 1 -19.88 -8.44 28.55
N SER A 2 -19.37 -8.50 27.30
CA SER A 2 -19.30 -9.76 26.51
C SER A 2 -18.56 -9.63 25.19
N ASN A 3 -17.44 -8.88 25.13
CA ASN A 3 -16.60 -8.82 23.90
C ASN A 3 -15.10 -8.97 24.16
N ASP A 4 -14.71 -9.47 25.33
CA ASP A 4 -13.30 -9.52 25.78
C ASP A 4 -12.54 -10.80 25.39
N GLN A 5 -13.13 -11.69 24.58
CA GLN A 5 -12.47 -12.94 24.17
C GLN A 5 -11.95 -12.98 22.73
N SER A 6 -12.29 -12.00 21.87
CA SER A 6 -11.85 -12.04 20.47
C SER A 6 -10.43 -11.46 20.24
N PHE A 7 -9.95 -10.61 21.15
CA PHE A 7 -8.63 -9.97 21.05
C PHE A 7 -7.47 -10.84 21.58
N LYS A 8 -7.72 -11.78 22.49
CA LYS A 8 -6.67 -12.62 23.10
C LYS A 8 -6.00 -13.64 22.18
N ASN A 9 -6.47 -13.83 20.95
CA ASN A 9 -5.93 -14.83 20.00
C ASN A 9 -5.25 -14.26 18.76
N ARG A 10 -5.04 -12.97 18.65
CA ARG A 10 -4.13 -12.44 17.63
C ARG A 10 -2.69 -12.71 18.06
N LYS A 11 -2.18 -13.92 17.77
CA LYS A 11 -0.72 -14.13 17.72
C LYS A 11 -0.17 -13.03 16.79
N PRO A 12 0.89 -12.29 17.20
CA PRO A 12 1.55 -11.40 16.28
C PRO A 12 1.97 -12.28 15.10
N ALA A 13 1.37 -12.05 13.97
CA ALA A 13 1.75 -12.71 12.74
C ALA A 13 3.16 -12.19 12.39
N MET A 14 4.18 -12.84 12.90
CA MET A 14 5.42 -12.99 12.14
C MET A 14 4.98 -13.72 10.86
N GLY A 15 4.54 -12.95 9.86
CA GLY A 15 4.01 -13.46 8.62
C GLY A 15 5.02 -14.45 8.07
N LYS A 16 4.57 -15.69 7.85
CA LYS A 16 5.38 -16.66 7.10
C LYS A 16 5.74 -15.95 5.81
N THR A 17 7.02 -15.66 5.65
CA THR A 17 7.55 -15.06 4.41
C THR A 17 7.07 -15.93 3.26
N GLU A 18 6.34 -15.38 2.31
CA GLU A 18 5.87 -16.16 1.16
C GLU A 18 7.05 -16.76 0.42
N PRO A 19 6.97 -18.04 0.04
CA PRO A 19 8.04 -18.68 -0.71
C PRO A 19 8.20 -17.92 -2.05
N GLY A 20 9.38 -17.32 -2.25
CA GLY A 20 9.69 -16.54 -3.46
C GLY A 20 9.97 -15.06 -3.22
N THR A 21 9.60 -14.46 -2.08
CA THR A 21 9.86 -13.06 -1.73
C THR A 21 11.33 -12.67 -1.91
N ILE A 22 12.25 -13.50 -1.41
CA ILE A 22 13.70 -13.28 -1.55
C ILE A 22 14.11 -13.25 -3.03
N LYS A 23 13.66 -14.23 -3.82
CA LYS A 23 13.96 -14.30 -5.25
C LYS A 23 13.46 -13.06 -5.99
N ARG A 24 12.28 -12.56 -5.62
CA ARG A 24 11.67 -11.38 -6.23
C ARG A 24 12.44 -10.11 -5.88
N ILE A 25 12.87 -9.92 -4.61
CA ILE A 25 13.75 -8.82 -4.22
C ILE A 25 15.03 -8.84 -5.05
N PHE A 26 15.70 -9.99 -5.12
CA PHE A 26 16.92 -10.12 -5.90
C PHE A 26 16.69 -9.88 -7.40
N SER A 27 15.52 -10.20 -7.97
CA SER A 27 15.23 -9.90 -9.37
C SER A 27 15.20 -8.39 -9.66
N TYR A 28 14.70 -7.57 -8.71
CA TYR A 28 14.78 -6.12 -8.80
C TYR A 28 16.22 -5.60 -8.66
N ILE A 29 16.99 -6.12 -7.71
CA ILE A 29 18.39 -5.75 -7.49
C ILE A 29 19.26 -6.12 -8.70
N PHE A 30 19.06 -7.28 -9.31
CA PHE A 30 19.82 -7.75 -10.46
C PHE A 30 19.54 -6.98 -11.78
N GLN A 31 18.56 -6.08 -11.83
CA GLN A 31 18.46 -5.12 -12.92
C GLN A 31 19.73 -4.24 -12.99
N TYR A 32 20.42 -4.03 -11.86
CA TYR A 32 21.67 -3.30 -11.74
C TYR A 32 22.91 -4.24 -11.69
N LYS A 33 22.85 -5.39 -12.39
CA LYS A 33 23.83 -6.48 -12.29
C LYS A 33 25.31 -6.05 -12.34
N TRP A 34 25.66 -5.11 -13.21
CA TRP A 34 27.06 -4.64 -13.32
C TRP A 34 27.50 -3.88 -12.07
N ARG A 35 26.63 -3.06 -11.47
CA ARG A 35 26.93 -2.38 -10.21
C ARG A 35 27.01 -3.35 -9.04
N VAL A 36 26.11 -4.33 -9.00
CA VAL A 36 26.14 -5.39 -7.99
C VAL A 36 27.45 -6.20 -8.08
N ILE A 37 27.89 -6.56 -9.28
CA ILE A 37 29.18 -7.25 -9.49
C ILE A 37 30.34 -6.36 -8.99
N ALA A 38 30.34 -5.07 -9.33
CA ALA A 38 31.37 -4.14 -8.88
C ALA A 38 31.39 -4.02 -7.33
N ILE A 39 30.22 -3.98 -6.68
CA ILE A 39 30.10 -3.98 -5.21
C ILE A 39 30.74 -5.25 -4.62
N VAL A 40 30.40 -6.42 -5.18
CA VAL A 40 30.96 -7.71 -4.72
C VAL A 40 32.49 -7.72 -4.87
N VAL A 41 33.01 -7.26 -6.00
CA VAL A 41 34.46 -7.16 -6.23
C VAL A 41 35.10 -6.21 -5.22
N CYS A 42 34.51 -5.05 -4.96
CA CYS A 42 35.01 -4.11 -3.97
C CYS A 42 35.03 -4.70 -2.55
N ILE A 43 33.99 -5.45 -2.16
CA ILE A 43 33.93 -6.15 -0.87
C ILE A 43 35.04 -7.22 -0.79
N LEU A 44 35.28 -7.98 -1.86
CA LEU A 44 36.36 -8.97 -1.93
C LEU A 44 37.73 -8.30 -1.79
N VAL A 45 37.98 -7.19 -2.45
CA VAL A 45 39.23 -6.40 -2.34
C VAL A 45 39.43 -5.90 -0.90
N GLY A 46 38.35 -5.38 -0.27
CA GLY A 46 38.39 -4.94 1.13
C GLY A 46 38.72 -6.08 2.09
N ALA A 47 38.08 -7.23 1.93
CA ALA A 47 38.36 -8.42 2.75
C ALA A 47 39.78 -8.97 2.52
N ALA A 48 40.27 -8.97 1.28
CA ALA A 48 41.64 -9.35 0.96
C ALA A 48 42.67 -8.40 1.56
N ALA A 49 42.40 -7.09 1.54
CA ALA A 49 43.25 -6.09 2.18
C ALA A 49 43.31 -6.30 3.71
N GLN A 50 42.15 -6.59 4.34
CA GLN A 50 42.08 -6.86 5.78
C GLN A 50 42.81 -8.15 6.16
N ALA A 51 42.62 -9.26 5.45
CA ALA A 51 43.31 -10.52 5.69
C ALA A 51 44.80 -10.41 5.37
N GLY A 52 45.14 -9.74 4.26
CA GLY A 52 46.54 -9.49 3.87
C GLY A 52 47.29 -8.65 4.89
N SER A 53 46.63 -7.68 5.55
CA SER A 53 47.28 -6.89 6.61
C SER A 53 47.65 -7.71 7.82
N ALA A 54 46.80 -8.66 8.21
CA ALA A 54 47.09 -9.56 9.32
C ALA A 54 48.23 -10.56 9.01
N LEU A 55 48.27 -11.08 7.77
CA LEU A 55 49.36 -11.94 7.30
C LEU A 55 50.70 -11.16 7.16
N PHE A 56 50.62 -9.90 6.67
CA PHE A 56 51.76 -9.02 6.57
C PHE A 56 52.42 -8.77 7.94
N LEU A 57 51.63 -8.71 9.01
CA LEU A 57 52.14 -8.51 10.36
C LEU A 57 53.13 -9.63 10.79
N GLN A 58 52.90 -10.88 10.36
CA GLN A 58 53.87 -11.97 10.53
C GLN A 58 55.16 -11.64 9.79
N SER A 59 55.09 -11.36 8.48
CA SER A 59 56.29 -11.06 7.69
C SER A 59 56.99 -9.81 8.18
N LEU A 60 56.26 -8.80 8.63
CA LEU A 60 56.83 -7.57 9.19
C LEU A 60 57.71 -7.87 10.42
N ILE A 61 57.21 -8.71 11.34
CA ILE A 61 57.93 -9.04 12.56
C ILE A 61 59.09 -10.01 12.27
N ASP A 62 58.79 -11.14 11.61
CA ASP A 62 59.73 -12.26 11.48
C ASP A 62 60.81 -12.01 10.42
N THR A 63 60.46 -11.31 9.30
CA THR A 63 61.39 -11.17 8.16
C THR A 63 62.10 -9.82 8.16
N TYR A 64 61.44 -8.75 8.66
CA TYR A 64 62.02 -7.40 8.56
C TYR A 64 62.48 -6.86 9.91
N ILE A 65 61.74 -7.02 11.03
CA ILE A 65 62.07 -6.41 12.30
C ILE A 65 63.07 -7.27 13.09
N LEU A 66 62.74 -8.56 13.31
CA LEU A 66 63.60 -9.43 14.15
C LEU A 66 65.01 -9.53 13.65
N PRO A 67 65.33 -9.65 12.35
CA PRO A 67 66.69 -9.70 11.86
C PRO A 67 67.51 -8.41 12.10
N MET A 68 66.81 -7.26 12.17
CA MET A 68 67.42 -5.93 12.38
C MET A 68 67.72 -5.66 13.88
N VAL A 69 67.15 -6.45 14.79
CA VAL A 69 67.36 -6.28 16.24
C VAL A 69 68.76 -6.71 16.62
N GLY A 70 69.57 -5.76 17.08
CA GLY A 70 70.94 -6.00 17.50
C GLY A 70 71.99 -5.69 16.42
N GLU A 71 71.65 -5.34 15.21
CA GLU A 71 72.57 -4.86 14.20
C GLU A 71 72.94 -3.39 14.43
N SER A 72 74.25 -3.11 14.31
CA SER A 72 74.80 -1.75 14.53
C SER A 72 74.44 -0.77 13.41
N ASN A 73 74.09 -1.25 12.21
CA ASN A 73 73.76 -0.43 11.05
C ASN A 73 72.73 -1.15 10.17
N PRO A 74 71.43 -1.22 10.59
CA PRO A 74 70.38 -1.96 9.88
C PRO A 74 70.06 -1.32 8.55
N ASP A 75 69.87 -2.16 7.51
CA ASP A 75 69.32 -1.71 6.20
C ASP A 75 67.81 -1.52 6.26
N TRP A 76 67.37 -0.26 6.25
CA TRP A 76 65.95 0.12 6.29
C TRP A 76 65.23 -0.02 4.94
N ALA A 77 65.93 -0.18 3.83
CA ALA A 77 65.34 -0.16 2.50
C ALA A 77 64.35 -1.31 2.25
N PRO A 78 64.59 -2.57 2.68
CA PRO A 78 63.61 -3.66 2.53
C PRO A 78 62.33 -3.42 3.36
N LEU A 79 62.47 -2.93 4.59
CA LEU A 79 61.35 -2.61 5.49
C LEU A 79 60.47 -1.50 4.90
N LEU A 80 61.10 -0.40 4.42
CA LEU A 80 60.34 0.71 3.80
C LEU A 80 59.60 0.29 2.54
N ARG A 81 60.19 -0.58 1.70
CA ARG A 81 59.50 -1.14 0.52
C ARG A 81 58.29 -1.98 0.91
N ALA A 82 58.45 -2.85 1.93
CA ALA A 82 57.34 -3.70 2.42
C ALA A 82 56.22 -2.88 3.02
N ILE A 83 56.53 -1.84 3.82
CA ILE A 83 55.53 -0.91 4.38
C ILE A 83 54.84 -0.13 3.26
N SER A 84 55.59 0.36 2.24
CA SER A 84 55.00 1.08 1.10
C SER A 84 54.06 0.21 0.30
N LEU A 85 54.39 -1.06 0.04
CA LEU A 85 53.51 -2.02 -0.62
C LEU A 85 52.23 -2.25 0.19
N MET A 86 52.34 -2.38 1.49
CA MET A 86 51.20 -2.55 2.37
C MET A 86 50.32 -1.30 2.44
N ALA A 87 50.94 -0.12 2.45
CA ALA A 87 50.19 1.15 2.36
C ALA A 87 49.36 1.24 1.06
N CYS A 88 49.93 0.81 -0.08
CA CYS A 88 49.17 0.73 -1.34
C CYS A 88 47.99 -0.24 -1.23
N LEU A 89 48.14 -1.40 -0.58
CA LEU A 89 47.07 -2.35 -0.35
C LEU A 89 45.95 -1.76 0.54
N TYR A 90 46.31 -1.05 1.60
CA TYR A 90 45.35 -0.33 2.45
C TYR A 90 44.61 0.74 1.70
N VAL A 91 45.31 1.57 0.90
CA VAL A 91 44.66 2.60 0.06
C VAL A 91 43.70 1.94 -0.92
N ALA A 92 44.05 0.84 -1.55
CA ALA A 92 43.15 0.08 -2.42
C ALA A 92 41.91 -0.42 -1.67
N GLY A 93 42.09 -0.95 -0.43
CA GLY A 93 40.97 -1.34 0.43
C GLY A 93 40.06 -0.20 0.83
N ILE A 94 40.62 0.97 1.17
CA ILE A 94 39.84 2.19 1.49
C ILE A 94 39.05 2.66 0.27
N VAL A 95 39.68 2.75 -0.89
CA VAL A 95 39.03 3.15 -2.15
C VAL A 95 37.92 2.15 -2.51
N ALA A 96 38.17 0.85 -2.39
CA ALA A 96 37.16 -0.16 -2.62
C ALA A 96 35.97 -0.02 -1.64
N SER A 97 36.26 0.22 -0.35
CA SER A 97 35.23 0.44 0.67
C SER A 97 34.38 1.69 0.40
N TRP A 98 35.00 2.76 -0.02
CA TRP A 98 34.30 3.99 -0.43
C TRP A 98 33.46 3.75 -1.68
N LEU A 99 34.02 3.08 -2.69
CA LEU A 99 33.38 2.84 -3.98
C LEU A 99 32.12 1.97 -3.84
N TRP A 100 32.15 0.87 -3.07
CA TRP A 100 30.99 0.03 -2.92
C TRP A 100 29.86 0.76 -2.17
N GLN A 101 30.19 1.60 -1.16
CA GLN A 101 29.19 2.41 -0.45
C GLN A 101 28.54 3.45 -1.37
N TRP A 102 29.31 4.02 -2.28
CA TRP A 102 28.79 4.94 -3.29
C TRP A 102 27.89 4.24 -4.33
N LEU A 103 28.30 3.06 -4.81
CA LEU A 103 27.56 2.28 -5.79
C LEU A 103 26.24 1.74 -5.24
N ILE A 104 26.20 1.30 -3.96
CA ILE A 104 25.01 0.70 -3.36
C ILE A 104 23.84 1.69 -3.30
N VAL A 105 24.09 2.99 -3.08
CA VAL A 105 23.06 4.03 -3.06
C VAL A 105 22.27 4.06 -4.37
N THR A 106 22.95 3.91 -5.49
CA THR A 106 22.27 3.92 -6.80
C THR A 106 21.45 2.64 -7.02
N VAL A 107 21.95 1.49 -6.56
CA VAL A 107 21.21 0.20 -6.62
C VAL A 107 19.98 0.26 -5.72
N GLU A 108 20.16 0.74 -4.49
CA GLU A 108 19.10 0.93 -3.50
C GLU A 108 17.98 1.82 -4.05
N GLN A 109 18.31 3.09 -4.35
CA GLN A 109 17.31 4.08 -4.77
C GLN A 109 16.64 3.71 -6.09
N GLY A 110 17.38 3.14 -7.03
CA GLY A 110 16.81 2.66 -8.28
C GLY A 110 15.87 1.48 -8.10
N THR A 111 16.20 0.53 -7.22
CA THR A 111 15.34 -0.60 -6.87
C THR A 111 14.05 -0.13 -6.20
N LEU A 112 14.16 0.77 -5.21
CA LEU A 112 13.00 1.30 -4.50
C LEU A 112 12.09 2.14 -5.38
N LYS A 113 12.69 2.97 -6.25
CA LYS A 113 11.91 3.72 -7.25
C LYS A 113 11.09 2.76 -8.09
N LYS A 114 11.71 1.71 -8.64
CA LYS A 114 11.03 0.73 -9.49
C LYS A 114 9.92 -0.01 -8.75
N ILE A 115 10.15 -0.43 -7.50
CA ILE A 115 9.13 -1.09 -6.67
C ILE A 115 7.95 -0.14 -6.44
N ARG A 116 8.19 1.14 -6.09
CA ARG A 116 7.13 2.13 -5.90
C ARG A 116 6.35 2.41 -7.18
N ASP A 117 7.04 2.55 -8.31
CA ASP A 117 6.43 2.75 -9.62
C ASP A 117 5.50 1.57 -9.98
N ASP A 118 5.99 0.32 -9.82
CA ASP A 118 5.22 -0.89 -10.12
C ASP A 118 4.05 -1.07 -9.15
N MET A 119 4.25 -0.81 -7.86
CA MET A 119 3.21 -0.87 -6.83
C MET A 119 2.09 0.15 -7.11
N PHE A 120 2.44 1.40 -7.42
CA PHE A 120 1.46 2.44 -7.72
C PHE A 120 0.69 2.14 -9.02
N ALA A 121 1.41 1.73 -10.08
CA ALA A 121 0.79 1.35 -11.35
C ALA A 121 -0.15 0.15 -11.21
N HIS A 122 0.15 -0.80 -10.32
CA HIS A 122 -0.73 -1.92 -10.01
C HIS A 122 -1.94 -1.48 -9.19
N GLN A 123 -1.73 -0.65 -8.16
CA GLN A 123 -2.78 -0.12 -7.29
C GLN A 123 -3.87 0.62 -8.09
N GLN A 124 -3.49 1.39 -9.14
CA GLN A 124 -4.47 2.06 -10.01
C GLN A 124 -5.38 1.10 -10.80
N LYS A 125 -5.03 -0.18 -10.86
CA LYS A 125 -5.80 -1.21 -11.57
C LYS A 125 -6.61 -2.11 -10.64
N LEU A 126 -6.50 -1.91 -9.33
CA LEU A 126 -7.25 -2.70 -8.36
C LEU A 126 -8.75 -2.33 -8.36
N PRO A 127 -9.63 -3.30 -8.09
CA PRO A 127 -11.06 -3.03 -7.95
C PRO A 127 -11.34 -2.23 -6.68
N ILE A 128 -12.42 -1.45 -6.69
CA ILE A 128 -12.87 -0.66 -5.51
C ILE A 128 -13.01 -1.55 -4.26
N ARG A 129 -13.42 -2.80 -4.42
CA ARG A 129 -13.51 -3.78 -3.32
C ARG A 129 -12.23 -3.86 -2.48
N TYR A 130 -11.06 -3.69 -3.11
CA TYR A 130 -9.78 -3.71 -2.38
C TYR A 130 -9.70 -2.54 -1.40
N PHE A 131 -10.05 -1.33 -1.86
CA PHE A 131 -10.01 -0.11 -1.04
C PHE A 131 -11.08 -0.10 0.06
N ASP A 132 -12.27 -0.65 -0.22
CA ASP A 132 -13.34 -0.78 0.76
C ASP A 132 -13.04 -1.81 1.86
N SER A 133 -12.15 -2.78 1.59
CA SER A 133 -11.80 -3.86 2.53
C SER A 133 -10.49 -3.65 3.28
N HIS A 134 -9.71 -2.61 2.95
CA HIS A 134 -8.43 -2.30 3.57
C HIS A 134 -8.41 -0.86 4.08
N GLU A 135 -7.85 -0.66 5.26
CA GLU A 135 -7.69 0.68 5.81
C GLU A 135 -6.67 1.49 5.01
N HIS A 136 -6.95 2.77 4.77
CA HIS A 136 -6.03 3.66 4.05
C HIS A 136 -4.64 3.73 4.70
N GLY A 137 -4.59 3.65 6.04
CA GLY A 137 -3.34 3.63 6.80
C GLY A 137 -2.48 2.41 6.47
N ASP A 138 -3.07 1.23 6.31
CA ASP A 138 -2.35 0.01 5.93
C ASP A 138 -1.76 0.14 4.53
N ILE A 139 -2.54 0.67 3.57
CA ILE A 139 -2.06 0.90 2.20
C ILE A 139 -0.89 1.90 2.20
N MET A 140 -1.00 3.00 2.95
CA MET A 140 0.07 4.00 3.07
C MET A 140 1.32 3.42 3.74
N SER A 141 1.16 2.49 4.70
CA SER A 141 2.28 1.83 5.37
C SER A 141 3.18 1.05 4.40
N HIS A 142 2.65 0.53 3.29
CA HIS A 142 3.46 -0.12 2.24
C HIS A 142 4.42 0.86 1.56
N TYR A 143 3.98 2.12 1.33
CA TYR A 143 4.80 3.17 0.72
C TYR A 143 5.82 3.80 1.67
N THR A 144 5.55 3.78 2.97
CA THR A 144 6.38 4.39 4.02
C THR A 144 7.20 3.33 4.75
N ASN A 145 6.62 2.64 5.72
CA ASN A 145 7.31 1.74 6.64
C ASN A 145 7.91 0.51 5.94
N ASP A 146 7.11 -0.18 5.10
CA ASP A 146 7.56 -1.41 4.43
C ASP A 146 8.66 -1.11 3.41
N THR A 147 8.51 -0.01 2.67
CA THR A 147 9.52 0.46 1.72
C THR A 147 10.80 0.90 2.45
N ASP A 148 10.71 1.55 3.63
CA ASP A 148 11.89 1.97 4.39
C ASP A 148 12.64 0.77 5.01
N THR A 149 11.94 -0.22 5.54
CA THR A 149 12.59 -1.45 6.02
C THR A 149 13.30 -2.20 4.91
N LEU A 150 12.70 -2.24 3.71
CA LEU A 150 13.32 -2.82 2.53
C LEU A 150 14.56 -2.01 2.07
N ARG A 151 14.49 -0.68 2.15
CA ARG A 151 15.63 0.22 1.91
C ARG A 151 16.81 -0.13 2.81
N GLN A 152 16.58 -0.22 4.11
CA GLN A 152 17.61 -0.54 5.08
C GLN A 152 18.23 -1.93 4.83
N ALA A 153 17.41 -2.90 4.44
CA ALA A 153 17.92 -4.23 4.08
C ALA A 153 18.83 -4.19 2.86
N ILE A 154 18.44 -3.48 1.80
CA ILE A 154 19.21 -3.41 0.55
C ILE A 154 20.49 -2.60 0.74
N SER A 155 20.42 -1.46 1.45
CA SER A 155 21.59 -0.55 1.61
C SER A 155 22.58 -1.00 2.66
N GLN A 156 22.11 -1.66 3.73
CA GLN A 156 22.95 -1.97 4.88
C GLN A 156 23.00 -3.47 5.18
N SER A 157 21.84 -4.12 5.38
CA SER A 157 21.82 -5.46 5.95
C SER A 157 22.39 -6.52 5.00
N PHE A 158 21.97 -6.56 3.74
CA PHE A 158 22.50 -7.52 2.77
C PHE A 158 23.99 -7.31 2.48
N PRO A 159 24.47 -6.08 2.17
CA PRO A 159 25.90 -5.86 1.97
C PRO A 159 26.74 -6.15 3.20
N GLN A 160 26.28 -5.75 4.39
CA GLN A 160 27.00 -5.98 5.64
C GLN A 160 27.09 -7.48 5.97
N MET A 161 26.00 -8.24 5.81
CA MET A 161 26.03 -9.71 5.98
C MET A 161 27.01 -10.36 5.00
N PHE A 162 26.95 -9.95 3.74
CA PHE A 162 27.82 -10.49 2.70
C PHE A 162 29.30 -10.17 2.98
N SER A 163 29.60 -8.92 3.33
CA SER A 163 30.94 -8.48 3.74
C SER A 163 31.43 -9.24 4.97
N SER A 164 30.58 -9.41 5.99
CA SER A 164 30.92 -10.14 7.22
C SER A 164 31.23 -11.61 6.94
N ILE A 165 30.45 -12.28 6.11
CA ILE A 165 30.69 -13.68 5.72
C ILE A 165 32.02 -13.80 4.98
N ILE A 166 32.29 -12.93 4.00
CA ILE A 166 33.53 -12.94 3.24
C ILE A 166 34.73 -12.68 4.15
N SER A 167 34.66 -11.70 5.05
CA SER A 167 35.72 -11.37 5.99
C SER A 167 35.98 -12.51 6.96
N ALA A 168 34.95 -13.19 7.48
CA ALA A 168 35.11 -14.37 8.33
C ALA A 168 35.78 -15.54 7.58
N VAL A 169 35.34 -15.80 6.33
CA VAL A 169 35.95 -16.85 5.50
C VAL A 169 37.42 -16.51 5.17
N ALA A 170 37.71 -15.26 4.81
CA ALA A 170 39.08 -14.82 4.54
C ALA A 170 39.99 -14.96 5.80
N ALA A 171 39.49 -14.56 6.97
CA ALA A 171 40.20 -14.73 8.24
C ALA A 171 40.45 -16.21 8.56
N LEU A 172 39.44 -17.07 8.40
CA LEU A 172 39.56 -18.52 8.63
C LEU A 172 40.61 -19.16 7.70
N LEU A 173 40.55 -18.85 6.39
CA LEU A 173 41.53 -19.36 5.43
C LEU A 173 42.97 -18.88 5.76
N SER A 174 43.10 -17.61 6.17
CA SER A 174 44.39 -17.05 6.61
C SER A 174 44.90 -17.71 7.87
N MET A 175 44.03 -18.03 8.82
CA MET A 175 44.41 -18.75 10.04
C MET A 175 44.85 -20.19 9.74
N LEU A 176 44.14 -20.91 8.87
CA LEU A 176 44.54 -22.26 8.42
C LEU A 176 45.88 -22.24 7.68
N TRP A 177 46.14 -21.17 6.93
CA TRP A 177 47.43 -20.97 6.27
C TRP A 177 48.59 -20.87 7.29
N LEU A 178 48.35 -20.18 8.40
CA LEU A 178 49.36 -19.97 9.45
C LEU A 178 49.51 -21.20 10.37
N SER A 179 48.38 -21.69 10.93
CA SER A 179 48.37 -22.76 11.92
C SER A 179 47.03 -23.50 11.95
N ILE A 180 47.06 -24.79 11.73
CA ILE A 180 45.89 -25.66 11.84
C ILE A 180 45.47 -25.90 13.30
N PRO A 181 46.40 -26.22 14.25
CA PRO A 181 46.03 -26.47 15.65
C PRO A 181 45.39 -25.24 16.32
N PHE A 182 45.97 -24.04 16.12
CA PHE A 182 45.42 -22.82 16.71
C PHE A 182 44.09 -22.43 16.04
N THR A 183 43.91 -22.68 14.74
CA THR A 183 42.62 -22.49 14.06
C THR A 183 41.55 -23.41 14.64
N ALA A 184 41.88 -24.70 14.87
CA ALA A 184 40.95 -25.63 15.51
C ALA A 184 40.55 -25.17 16.92
N PHE A 185 41.51 -24.65 17.71
CA PHE A 185 41.21 -24.06 19.01
C PHE A 185 40.23 -22.89 18.93
N VAL A 186 40.43 -21.96 17.97
CA VAL A 186 39.51 -20.82 17.73
C VAL A 186 38.14 -21.31 17.32
N ILE A 187 38.05 -22.33 16.46
CA ILE A 187 36.76 -22.89 16.03
C ILE A 187 36.00 -23.48 17.22
N VAL A 188 36.66 -24.30 18.06
CA VAL A 188 36.05 -24.89 19.25
C VAL A 188 35.52 -23.80 20.19
N PHE A 189 36.34 -22.77 20.43
CA PHE A 189 35.92 -21.62 21.25
C PHE A 189 34.74 -20.87 20.65
N THR A 190 34.72 -20.68 19.33
CA THR A 190 33.62 -20.02 18.60
C THR A 190 32.34 -20.82 18.70
N VAL A 191 32.38 -22.16 18.62
CA VAL A 191 31.22 -23.02 18.82
C VAL A 191 30.69 -22.87 20.26
N LEU A 192 31.57 -22.82 21.27
CA LEU A 192 31.15 -22.54 22.64
C LEU A 192 30.45 -21.18 22.76
N LEU A 193 31.06 -20.14 22.18
CA LEU A 193 30.49 -18.79 22.13
C LEU A 193 29.10 -18.78 21.45
N TYR A 194 28.94 -19.50 20.35
CA TYR A 194 27.64 -19.63 19.65
C TYR A 194 26.55 -20.18 20.59
N PHE A 195 26.81 -21.21 21.39
CA PHE A 195 25.83 -21.74 22.32
C PHE A 195 25.48 -20.74 23.43
N ILE A 196 26.47 -19.96 23.92
CA ILE A 196 26.23 -18.89 24.91
C ILE A 196 25.31 -17.81 24.30
N VAL A 197 25.70 -17.29 23.15
CA VAL A 197 24.93 -16.24 22.43
C VAL A 197 23.52 -16.73 22.09
N ARG A 198 23.38 -17.95 21.58
CA ARG A 198 22.06 -18.54 21.27
C ARG A 198 21.14 -18.57 22.49
N LYS A 199 21.67 -18.90 23.68
CA LYS A 199 20.89 -18.91 24.92
C LYS A 199 20.41 -17.51 25.31
N ILE A 200 21.28 -16.49 25.17
CA ILE A 200 20.98 -15.09 25.46
C ILE A 200 19.91 -14.58 24.48
N VAL A 201 20.13 -14.74 23.17
CA VAL A 201 19.24 -14.27 22.10
C VAL A 201 17.86 -14.94 22.19
N SER A 202 17.82 -16.26 22.48
CA SER A 202 16.54 -16.96 22.66
C SER A 202 15.75 -16.42 23.85
N ARG A 203 16.41 -15.97 24.90
CA ARG A 203 15.78 -15.38 26.08
C ARG A 203 15.31 -13.95 25.80
N SER A 204 16.16 -13.15 25.20
CA SER A 204 15.84 -11.79 24.74
C SER A 204 14.65 -11.78 23.80
N GLY A 205 14.61 -12.67 22.80
CA GLY A 205 13.53 -12.73 21.82
C GLY A 205 12.14 -12.94 22.44
N ARG A 206 12.02 -13.69 23.53
CA ARG A 206 10.73 -13.87 24.22
C ARG A 206 10.25 -12.58 24.88
N TYR A 207 11.15 -11.82 25.47
CA TYR A 207 10.81 -10.53 26.08
C TYR A 207 10.52 -9.45 25.03
N PHE A 208 11.24 -9.45 23.88
CA PHE A 208 10.93 -8.57 22.77
C PHE A 208 9.52 -8.78 22.20
N VAL A 209 9.05 -10.03 22.12
CA VAL A 209 7.66 -10.31 21.72
C VAL A 209 6.68 -9.75 22.75
N LYS A 210 6.96 -9.91 24.06
CA LYS A 210 6.11 -9.34 25.11
C LYS A 210 6.10 -7.80 25.06
N GLN A 211 7.26 -7.19 24.92
CA GLN A 211 7.40 -5.74 24.72
C GLN A 211 6.56 -5.23 23.54
N GLN A 212 6.64 -5.93 22.41
CA GLN A 212 5.89 -5.52 21.20
C GLN A 212 4.37 -5.58 21.41
N GLN A 213 3.90 -6.56 22.20
CA GLN A 213 2.48 -6.64 22.59
C GLN A 213 2.07 -5.43 23.42
N TRP A 214 2.84 -5.10 24.48
CA TRP A 214 2.53 -3.96 25.33
C TRP A 214 2.67 -2.59 24.61
N ILE A 215 3.59 -2.46 23.65
CA ILE A 215 3.63 -1.28 22.77
C ILE A 215 2.32 -1.15 22.00
N GLY A 216 1.79 -2.25 21.46
CA GLY A 216 0.50 -2.26 20.79
C GLY A 216 -0.65 -1.84 21.70
N ASP A 217 -0.69 -2.38 22.93
CA ASP A 217 -1.75 -2.07 23.90
C ASP A 217 -1.71 -0.62 24.39
N VAL A 218 -0.50 -0.07 24.62
CA VAL A 218 -0.33 1.35 24.97
C VAL A 218 -0.72 2.26 23.82
N ASN A 219 -0.27 1.96 22.59
CA ASN A 219 -0.62 2.77 21.41
C ASN A 219 -2.13 2.78 21.16
N ALA A 220 -2.80 1.62 21.24
CA ALA A 220 -4.26 1.53 21.09
C ALA A 220 -5.00 2.36 22.14
N PHE A 221 -4.53 2.32 23.40
CA PHE A 221 -5.11 3.13 24.48
C PHE A 221 -4.90 4.63 24.28
N VAL A 222 -3.70 5.04 23.81
CA VAL A 222 -3.42 6.44 23.48
C VAL A 222 -4.31 6.92 22.34
N GLU A 223 -4.46 6.12 21.28
CA GLU A 223 -5.34 6.45 20.15
C GLU A 223 -6.80 6.60 20.59
N GLU A 224 -7.32 5.66 21.39
CA GLU A 224 -8.66 5.73 21.96
C GLU A 224 -8.84 7.00 22.81
N SER A 225 -7.86 7.30 23.68
CA SER A 225 -7.90 8.47 24.56
C SER A 225 -7.85 9.79 23.79
N VAL A 226 -7.04 9.89 22.72
CA VAL A 226 -6.94 11.07 21.87
C VAL A 226 -8.25 11.29 21.12
N ASN A 227 -8.82 10.25 20.54
CA ASN A 227 -10.10 10.31 19.84
C ASN A 227 -11.25 10.65 20.81
N GLY A 228 -11.20 10.07 22.02
CA GLY A 228 -12.16 10.30 23.09
C GLY A 228 -11.90 11.55 23.96
N GLN A 229 -10.91 12.40 23.66
CA GLN A 229 -10.46 13.48 24.55
C GLN A 229 -11.58 14.45 24.96
N LYS A 230 -12.51 14.77 24.05
CA LYS A 230 -13.67 15.61 24.36
C LYS A 230 -14.58 14.97 25.41
N VAL A 231 -14.78 13.65 25.33
CA VAL A 231 -15.60 12.88 26.26
C VAL A 231 -14.92 12.83 27.63
N ILE A 232 -13.61 12.53 27.67
CA ILE A 232 -12.81 12.53 28.90
C ILE A 232 -12.95 13.86 29.62
N LYS A 233 -12.82 14.98 28.86
CA LYS A 233 -12.91 16.34 29.41
C LYS A 233 -14.30 16.68 29.93
N VAL A 234 -15.36 16.34 29.19
CA VAL A 234 -16.75 16.66 29.61
C VAL A 234 -17.15 15.91 30.88
N PHE A 235 -16.64 14.68 31.06
CA PHE A 235 -16.95 13.87 32.23
C PHE A 235 -15.91 13.98 33.36
N ASN A 236 -14.86 14.81 33.22
CA ASN A 236 -13.75 14.99 34.17
C ASN A 236 -13.10 13.66 34.57
N HIS A 237 -12.82 12.79 33.58
CA HIS A 237 -12.22 11.48 33.80
C HIS A 237 -10.70 11.44 33.54
N GLU A 238 -10.01 12.59 33.56
CA GLU A 238 -8.58 12.71 33.29
C GLU A 238 -7.75 11.84 34.23
N ASP A 239 -8.01 11.92 35.54
CA ASP A 239 -7.26 11.16 36.55
C ASP A 239 -7.46 9.63 36.38
N ALA A 240 -8.69 9.20 36.05
CA ALA A 240 -8.98 7.78 35.82
C ALA A 240 -8.27 7.28 34.56
N THR A 241 -8.26 8.10 33.50
CA THR A 241 -7.57 7.79 32.25
C THR A 241 -6.06 7.74 32.46
N GLN A 242 -5.49 8.71 33.23
CA GLN A 242 -4.08 8.73 33.59
C GLN A 242 -3.68 7.45 34.35
N ASN A 243 -4.43 7.08 35.39
CA ASN A 243 -4.14 5.87 36.16
C ASN A 243 -4.13 4.60 35.28
N THR A 244 -5.08 4.49 34.35
CA THR A 244 -5.12 3.34 33.41
C THR A 244 -3.91 3.36 32.44
N PHE A 245 -3.49 4.55 32.01
CA PHE A 245 -2.28 4.70 31.20
C PHE A 245 -1.04 4.28 32.00
N ASP A 246 -0.92 4.72 33.24
CA ASP A 246 0.23 4.43 34.10
C ASP A 246 0.37 2.91 34.35
N GLU A 247 -0.74 2.19 34.59
CA GLU A 247 -0.72 0.72 34.70
C GLU A 247 -0.19 0.06 33.42
N LYS A 248 -0.70 0.45 32.25
CA LYS A 248 -0.26 -0.10 30.96
C LYS A 248 1.19 0.25 30.65
N ASN A 249 1.62 1.46 30.99
CA ASN A 249 2.97 1.94 30.76
C ASN A 249 3.99 1.26 31.70
N GLU A 250 3.59 0.91 32.93
CA GLU A 250 4.43 0.13 33.84
C GLU A 250 4.68 -1.29 33.32
N GLU A 251 3.64 -1.97 32.81
CA GLU A 251 3.77 -3.27 32.16
C GLU A 251 4.67 -3.22 30.90
N LEU A 252 4.56 -2.13 30.13
CA LEU A 252 5.45 -1.87 29.00
C LEU A 252 6.90 -1.63 29.48
N PHE A 253 7.08 -0.88 30.56
CA PHE A 253 8.39 -0.62 31.16
C PHE A 253 9.06 -1.93 31.58
N GLU A 254 8.36 -2.78 32.36
CA GLU A 254 8.90 -4.06 32.82
C GLU A 254 9.29 -4.97 31.62
N ALA A 255 8.41 -5.11 30.63
CA ALA A 255 8.68 -5.91 29.44
C ALA A 255 9.87 -5.35 28.63
N SER A 256 9.97 -4.03 28.52
CA SER A 256 11.04 -3.33 27.81
C SER A 256 12.37 -3.42 28.55
N ALA A 257 12.36 -3.26 29.87
CA ALA A 257 13.55 -3.38 30.70
C ALA A 257 14.17 -4.79 30.60
N GLU A 258 13.36 -5.84 30.68
CA GLU A 258 13.79 -7.22 30.54
C GLU A 258 14.29 -7.51 29.11
N ALA A 259 13.57 -7.07 28.08
CA ALA A 259 13.95 -7.25 26.69
C ALA A 259 15.32 -6.61 26.38
N ASN A 260 15.51 -5.36 26.81
CA ASN A 260 16.72 -4.59 26.58
C ASN A 260 17.88 -5.08 27.46
N THR A 261 17.63 -5.51 28.70
CA THR A 261 18.66 -6.11 29.55
C THR A 261 19.30 -7.32 28.86
N TRP A 262 18.49 -8.27 28.38
CA TRP A 262 19.01 -9.45 27.68
C TRP A 262 19.55 -9.11 26.28
N GLY A 263 18.99 -8.14 25.60
CA GLY A 263 19.46 -7.68 24.29
C GLY A 263 20.84 -7.02 24.37
N ASN A 264 21.01 -6.10 25.30
CA ASN A 264 22.23 -5.31 25.45
C ASN A 264 23.40 -6.10 26.02
N VAL A 265 23.17 -7.20 26.76
CA VAL A 265 24.21 -8.09 27.25
C VAL A 265 24.95 -8.84 26.13
N THR A 266 24.31 -9.03 24.97
CA THR A 266 24.90 -9.84 23.88
C THR A 266 26.24 -9.28 23.38
N MET A 267 26.30 -7.96 23.12
CA MET A 267 27.54 -7.35 22.58
C MET A 267 28.71 -7.35 23.58
N PRO A 268 28.54 -6.97 24.85
CA PRO A 268 29.58 -7.12 25.85
C PRO A 268 30.05 -8.56 26.03
N VAL A 269 29.16 -9.55 25.99
CA VAL A 269 29.53 -10.97 26.09
C VAL A 269 30.40 -11.37 24.90
N VAL A 270 29.98 -11.07 23.67
CA VAL A 270 30.76 -11.40 22.46
C VAL A 270 32.12 -10.71 22.49
N GLY A 271 32.19 -9.41 22.85
CA GLY A 271 33.41 -8.65 22.94
C GLY A 271 34.38 -9.20 24.01
N ASN A 272 33.89 -9.43 25.24
CA ASN A 272 34.72 -9.95 26.34
C ASN A 272 35.16 -11.40 26.10
N MET A 273 34.32 -12.24 25.50
CA MET A 273 34.71 -13.58 25.08
C MET A 273 35.80 -13.54 23.99
N GLY A 274 35.74 -12.53 23.09
CA GLY A 274 36.82 -12.27 22.13
C GLY A 274 38.15 -11.90 22.83
N TYR A 275 38.11 -11.10 23.90
CA TYR A 275 39.30 -10.82 24.70
C TYR A 275 39.80 -12.07 25.46
N LEU A 276 38.89 -12.87 26.01
CA LEU A 276 39.24 -14.12 26.67
C LEU A 276 39.95 -15.08 25.71
N LEU A 277 39.41 -15.26 24.50
CA LEU A 277 40.07 -16.04 23.46
C LEU A 277 41.46 -15.50 23.13
N TYR A 278 41.60 -14.17 22.97
CA TYR A 278 42.86 -13.52 22.71
C TYR A 278 43.92 -13.84 23.79
N ILE A 279 43.52 -13.73 25.07
CA ILE A 279 44.41 -14.05 26.22
C ILE A 279 44.80 -15.53 26.22
N LEU A 280 43.82 -16.44 26.04
CA LEU A 280 44.08 -17.87 25.98
C LEU A 280 45.03 -18.25 24.84
N LEU A 281 44.80 -17.70 23.64
CA LEU A 281 45.68 -17.89 22.49
C LEU A 281 47.07 -17.35 22.75
N ALA A 282 47.22 -16.18 23.39
CA ALA A 282 48.51 -15.59 23.72
C ALA A 282 49.29 -16.46 24.73
N ILE A 283 48.63 -16.96 25.79
CA ILE A 283 49.26 -17.83 26.80
C ILE A 283 49.67 -19.16 26.17
N VAL A 284 48.75 -19.85 25.48
CA VAL A 284 49.05 -21.16 24.85
C VAL A 284 50.11 -21.00 23.76
N GLY A 285 49.98 -19.95 22.91
CA GLY A 285 50.95 -19.68 21.85
C GLY A 285 52.34 -19.34 22.37
N ALA A 286 52.44 -18.53 23.43
CA ALA A 286 53.74 -18.25 24.08
C ALA A 286 54.33 -19.51 24.68
N ALA A 287 53.57 -20.34 25.38
CA ALA A 287 54.04 -21.60 25.95
C ALA A 287 54.53 -22.57 24.87
N VAL A 288 53.81 -22.73 23.76
CA VAL A 288 54.21 -23.57 22.61
C VAL A 288 55.47 -23.03 21.93
N SER A 289 55.57 -21.72 21.75
CA SER A 289 56.76 -21.07 21.16
C SER A 289 57.98 -21.22 22.03
N LEU A 290 57.87 -21.04 23.36
CA LEU A 290 58.98 -21.21 24.31
C LEU A 290 59.39 -22.68 24.45
N ALA A 291 58.50 -23.64 24.35
CA ALA A 291 58.76 -25.06 24.36
C ALA A 291 59.39 -25.57 23.04
N GLY A 292 59.57 -24.73 22.03
CA GLY A 292 60.17 -25.10 20.75
C GLY A 292 59.34 -26.14 19.96
N VAL A 293 58.08 -26.28 20.24
CA VAL A 293 57.18 -27.22 19.54
C VAL A 293 56.85 -26.69 18.13
N ASN A 294 57.04 -27.58 17.14
CA ASN A 294 56.69 -27.24 15.77
C ASN A 294 55.17 -27.10 15.59
N ASP A 295 54.78 -26.08 14.88
CA ASP A 295 53.41 -25.81 14.45
C ASP A 295 53.16 -26.36 13.03
N ILE A 296 51.89 -26.72 12.73
CA ILE A 296 51.50 -27.31 11.46
C ILE A 296 50.54 -26.33 10.76
N GLY A 297 51.05 -25.68 9.71
CA GLY A 297 50.23 -24.86 8.81
C GLY A 297 50.06 -25.53 7.44
N LEU A 298 49.23 -24.93 6.55
CA LEU A 298 49.16 -25.39 5.16
C LEU A 298 50.48 -25.26 4.42
N THR A 299 51.41 -24.43 4.90
CA THR A 299 52.76 -24.25 4.35
C THR A 299 53.76 -25.26 4.86
N GLY A 300 53.33 -26.25 5.63
CA GLY A 300 54.19 -27.29 6.23
C GLY A 300 54.40 -27.12 7.75
N VAL A 301 55.33 -27.89 8.27
CA VAL A 301 55.70 -27.89 9.69
C VAL A 301 56.81 -26.86 9.91
N LYS A 302 56.57 -25.86 10.77
CA LYS A 302 57.49 -24.77 11.08
C LYS A 302 57.43 -24.44 12.59
N PRO A 303 58.49 -23.89 13.19
CA PRO A 303 58.39 -23.39 14.57
C PRO A 303 57.40 -22.24 14.64
N LEU A 304 56.65 -22.16 15.74
CA LEU A 304 55.72 -21.03 15.99
C LEU A 304 56.53 -19.78 16.32
N THR A 305 56.56 -18.83 15.38
CA THR A 305 57.28 -17.56 15.54
C THR A 305 56.39 -16.51 16.25
N LEU A 306 57.05 -15.45 16.79
CA LEU A 306 56.36 -14.32 17.40
C LEU A 306 55.41 -13.63 16.40
N GLY A 307 55.86 -13.45 15.15
CA GLY A 307 55.04 -12.84 14.10
C GLY A 307 53.82 -13.70 13.76
N THR A 308 53.97 -15.04 13.70
CA THR A 308 52.85 -15.96 13.51
C THR A 308 51.83 -15.85 14.64
N LEU A 309 52.27 -15.80 15.90
CA LEU A 309 51.39 -15.65 17.06
C LEU A 309 50.60 -14.33 17.01
N VAL A 310 51.27 -13.21 16.76
CA VAL A 310 50.61 -11.87 16.67
C VAL A 310 49.59 -11.82 15.53
N SER A 311 49.92 -12.44 14.39
CA SER A 311 48.98 -12.54 13.26
C SER A 311 47.76 -13.39 13.57
N LEU A 312 47.94 -14.56 14.25
CA LEU A 312 46.83 -15.41 14.71
C LEU A 312 45.95 -14.69 15.73
N LEU A 313 46.52 -13.91 16.64
CA LEU A 313 45.74 -13.08 17.58
C LEU A 313 44.90 -12.03 16.87
N THR A 314 45.42 -11.38 15.83
CA THR A 314 44.70 -10.38 15.03
C THR A 314 43.61 -11.04 14.20
N LEU A 315 43.90 -12.16 13.53
CA LEU A 315 42.94 -12.91 12.71
C LEU A 315 41.80 -13.51 13.53
N SER A 316 42.09 -13.97 14.78
CA SER A 316 41.04 -14.51 15.66
C SER A 316 39.95 -13.47 15.97
N ARG A 317 40.33 -12.20 16.16
CA ARG A 317 39.38 -11.09 16.31
C ARG A 317 38.62 -10.82 15.01
N SER A 318 39.32 -10.78 13.88
CA SER A 318 38.72 -10.60 12.56
C SER A 318 37.75 -11.72 12.19
N PHE A 319 37.87 -12.91 12.78
CA PHE A 319 36.95 -14.03 12.61
C PHE A 319 35.72 -13.94 13.52
N ILE A 320 35.88 -13.51 14.80
CA ILE A 320 34.74 -13.46 15.74
C ILE A 320 33.83 -12.26 15.52
N ASN A 321 34.37 -11.08 15.23
CA ASN A 321 33.58 -9.85 15.09
C ASN A 321 32.43 -9.94 14.04
N PRO A 322 32.66 -10.52 12.84
CA PRO A 322 31.58 -10.70 11.84
C PRO A 322 30.40 -11.54 12.34
N ILE A 323 30.61 -12.49 13.26
CA ILE A 323 29.54 -13.35 13.81
C ILE A 323 28.52 -12.50 14.57
N GLY A 324 28.99 -11.55 15.37
CA GLY A 324 28.12 -10.59 16.07
C GLY A 324 27.35 -9.68 15.10
N GLN A 325 28.03 -9.18 14.07
CA GLN A 325 27.41 -8.32 13.05
C GLN A 325 26.31 -9.04 12.27
N VAL A 326 26.54 -10.27 11.81
CA VAL A 326 25.52 -11.07 11.12
C VAL A 326 24.30 -11.28 12.00
N SER A 327 24.49 -11.55 13.29
CA SER A 327 23.37 -11.75 14.23
C SER A 327 22.49 -10.50 14.37
N GLN A 328 23.07 -9.31 14.36
CA GLN A 328 22.31 -8.05 14.40
C GLN A 328 21.51 -7.83 13.10
N GLN A 329 22.12 -8.12 11.95
CA GLN A 329 21.47 -7.90 10.66
C GLN A 329 20.32 -8.87 10.40
N LEU A 330 20.29 -10.06 11.01
CA LEU A 330 19.22 -11.03 10.83
C LEU A 330 17.84 -10.47 11.17
N THR A 331 17.73 -9.70 12.26
CA THR A 331 16.45 -9.09 12.66
C THR A 331 15.94 -8.10 11.60
N MET A 332 16.83 -7.24 11.09
CA MET A 332 16.49 -6.26 10.06
C MET A 332 16.09 -6.95 8.74
N VAL A 333 16.80 -8.00 8.36
CA VAL A 333 16.46 -8.81 7.18
C VAL A 333 15.08 -9.46 7.34
N MET A 334 14.76 -10.01 8.52
CA MET A 334 13.44 -10.60 8.75
C MET A 334 12.32 -9.56 8.68
N MET A 335 12.51 -8.36 9.24
CA MET A 335 11.54 -7.27 9.13
C MET A 335 11.37 -6.83 7.67
N ALA A 336 12.45 -6.67 6.93
CA ALA A 336 12.41 -6.30 5.52
C ALA A 336 11.72 -7.35 4.64
N LEU A 337 11.95 -8.64 4.93
CA LEU A 337 11.27 -9.73 4.23
C LEU A 337 9.77 -9.74 4.52
N ALA A 338 9.36 -9.44 5.75
CA ALA A 338 7.96 -9.29 6.10
C ALA A 338 7.31 -8.10 5.38
N GLY A 339 7.97 -6.92 5.36
CA GLY A 339 7.52 -5.75 4.61
C GLY A 339 7.43 -6.01 3.11
N ALA A 340 8.47 -6.60 2.53
CA ALA A 340 8.47 -6.98 1.12
C ALA A 340 7.37 -7.98 0.76
N SER A 341 7.06 -8.93 1.66
CA SER A 341 5.98 -9.88 1.46
C SER A 341 4.62 -9.17 1.39
N ARG A 342 4.38 -8.14 2.23
CA ARG A 342 3.16 -7.32 2.17
C ARG A 342 3.08 -6.50 0.87
N ILE A 343 4.19 -5.83 0.49
CA ILE A 343 4.29 -5.10 -0.79
C ILE A 343 3.96 -6.03 -1.96
N PHE A 344 4.56 -7.23 -2.00
CA PHE A 344 4.33 -8.16 -3.10
C PHE A 344 2.93 -8.76 -3.08
N LYS A 345 2.32 -8.96 -1.90
CA LYS A 345 0.92 -9.36 -1.78
C LYS A 345 -0.01 -8.31 -2.41
N LEU A 346 0.22 -7.02 -2.12
CA LEU A 346 -0.51 -5.93 -2.80
C LEU A 346 -0.33 -6.00 -4.33
N MET A 347 0.90 -6.25 -4.81
CA MET A 347 1.19 -6.31 -6.26
C MET A 347 0.66 -7.59 -6.94
N ASP A 348 0.30 -8.61 -6.19
CA ASP A 348 -0.24 -9.88 -6.68
C ASP A 348 -1.78 -9.95 -6.52
N GLU A 349 -2.41 -8.92 -5.91
CA GLU A 349 -3.87 -8.82 -5.85
C GLU A 349 -4.46 -8.77 -7.27
N PRO A 350 -5.59 -9.45 -7.51
CA PRO A 350 -6.20 -9.46 -8.82
C PRO A 350 -6.61 -8.05 -9.27
N VAL A 351 -6.22 -7.67 -10.48
CA VAL A 351 -6.65 -6.42 -11.10
C VAL A 351 -8.14 -6.47 -11.43
N GLU A 352 -8.77 -5.30 -11.56
CA GLU A 352 -10.16 -5.21 -11.98
C GLU A 352 -10.34 -5.88 -13.36
N SER A 353 -11.15 -6.92 -13.43
CA SER A 353 -11.47 -7.61 -14.68
C SER A 353 -12.48 -6.81 -15.49
N ASP A 354 -12.24 -6.69 -16.79
CA ASP A 354 -13.20 -6.09 -17.73
C ASP A 354 -13.31 -6.97 -18.98
N ASN A 355 -14.46 -7.63 -19.09
CA ASN A 355 -14.79 -8.49 -20.22
C ASN A 355 -15.81 -7.83 -21.18
N GLY A 356 -16.01 -6.49 -21.05
CA GLY A 356 -16.90 -5.73 -21.90
C GLY A 356 -16.37 -5.63 -23.34
N THR A 357 -17.28 -5.71 -24.31
CA THR A 357 -17.00 -5.52 -25.75
C THR A 357 -17.64 -4.25 -26.29
N VAL A 358 -18.70 -3.77 -25.63
CA VAL A 358 -19.44 -2.57 -26.05
C VAL A 358 -18.70 -1.31 -25.60
N THR A 359 -18.49 -0.38 -26.53
CA THR A 359 -17.79 0.90 -26.30
C THR A 359 -18.73 2.09 -26.46
N LEU A 360 -18.37 3.23 -25.88
CA LEU A 360 -19.10 4.50 -25.99
C LEU A 360 -18.46 5.39 -27.05
N VAL A 361 -19.25 5.86 -28.00
CA VAL A 361 -18.81 6.72 -29.10
C VAL A 361 -19.73 7.93 -29.29
N ASN A 362 -19.20 9.04 -29.85
CA ASN A 362 -20.02 10.17 -30.31
C ASN A 362 -20.66 9.83 -31.66
N VAL A 363 -21.90 10.25 -31.84
CA VAL A 363 -22.62 10.00 -33.09
C VAL A 363 -23.36 11.25 -33.56
N GLU A 364 -23.43 11.43 -34.87
CA GLU A 364 -24.40 12.30 -35.52
C GLU A 364 -25.69 11.52 -35.80
N LEU A 365 -26.83 12.13 -35.49
CA LEU A 365 -28.16 11.54 -35.77
C LEU A 365 -28.67 12.01 -37.13
N GLY A 366 -29.15 11.08 -37.95
CA GLY A 366 -29.87 11.39 -39.16
C GLY A 366 -31.26 11.99 -38.87
N GLU A 367 -31.90 12.51 -39.89
CA GLU A 367 -33.25 13.12 -39.77
C GLU A 367 -34.32 12.14 -39.26
N ASP A 368 -34.11 10.84 -39.43
CA ASP A 368 -34.98 9.76 -38.94
C ASP A 368 -34.80 9.47 -37.42
N GLY A 369 -33.82 10.09 -36.76
CA GLY A 369 -33.48 9.87 -35.36
C GLY A 369 -32.96 8.44 -35.04
N ARG A 370 -32.72 7.61 -36.04
CA ARG A 370 -32.24 6.21 -35.90
C ARG A 370 -30.95 5.93 -36.64
N THR A 371 -30.70 6.60 -37.78
CA THR A 371 -29.44 6.52 -38.48
C THR A 371 -28.37 7.21 -37.64
N MET A 372 -27.31 6.49 -37.31
CA MET A 372 -26.21 6.96 -36.44
C MET A 372 -24.91 6.84 -37.19
N ARG A 373 -24.15 7.92 -37.26
CA ARG A 373 -22.80 7.97 -37.82
C ARG A 373 -21.81 8.34 -36.73
N GLU A 374 -20.81 7.47 -36.53
CA GLU A 374 -19.72 7.74 -35.58
C GLU A 374 -18.86 8.92 -36.06
N VAL A 375 -18.53 9.80 -35.12
CA VAL A 375 -17.70 10.99 -35.33
C VAL A 375 -16.69 11.17 -34.20
N ASP A 376 -15.56 11.83 -34.53
CA ASP A 376 -14.46 12.01 -33.55
C ASP A 376 -14.61 13.31 -32.73
N HIS A 377 -15.67 14.10 -32.95
CA HIS A 377 -15.95 15.33 -32.21
C HIS A 377 -17.22 15.21 -31.35
N GLU A 378 -17.35 16.10 -30.36
CA GLU A 378 -18.51 16.12 -29.49
C GLU A 378 -19.76 16.65 -30.25
N THR A 379 -20.84 15.86 -30.24
CA THR A 379 -22.12 16.20 -30.90
C THR A 379 -23.26 16.39 -29.91
N GLY A 380 -23.03 16.14 -28.62
CA GLY A 380 -24.07 16.04 -27.60
C GLY A 380 -24.88 14.74 -27.68
N HIS A 381 -24.59 13.85 -28.63
CA HIS A 381 -25.23 12.55 -28.78
C HIS A 381 -24.19 11.43 -28.71
N TRP A 382 -24.44 10.49 -27.80
CA TRP A 382 -23.56 9.35 -27.56
C TRP A 382 -24.34 8.07 -27.86
N ALA A 383 -23.62 7.05 -28.35
CA ALA A 383 -24.17 5.73 -28.59
C ALA A 383 -23.25 4.61 -28.13
N TRP A 384 -23.86 3.53 -27.73
CA TRP A 384 -23.19 2.28 -27.47
C TRP A 384 -22.88 1.58 -28.79
N LYS A 385 -21.60 1.36 -29.10
CA LYS A 385 -21.11 0.66 -30.27
C LYS A 385 -20.80 -0.79 -29.93
N ARG A 386 -21.40 -1.72 -30.65
CA ARG A 386 -21.13 -3.15 -30.57
C ARG A 386 -20.04 -3.54 -31.56
N GLU A 387 -19.18 -4.51 -31.21
CA GLU A 387 -18.22 -5.12 -32.15
C GLU A 387 -18.95 -5.94 -33.20
N GLU A 388 -18.37 -6.04 -34.42
CA GLU A 388 -18.92 -6.85 -35.50
C GLU A 388 -18.97 -8.33 -35.08
N GLY A 389 -20.17 -8.94 -35.14
CA GLY A 389 -20.39 -10.34 -34.74
C GLY A 389 -20.99 -10.54 -33.35
N ASP A 390 -21.14 -9.49 -32.53
CA ASP A 390 -21.92 -9.57 -31.28
C ASP A 390 -23.41 -9.28 -31.58
N ASP A 391 -24.14 -10.33 -31.89
CA ASP A 391 -25.58 -10.30 -32.21
C ASP A 391 -26.48 -10.03 -30.98
N GLY A 392 -25.87 -9.68 -29.84
CA GLY A 392 -26.59 -9.48 -28.58
C GLY A 392 -27.21 -10.76 -27.99
N THR A 393 -26.88 -11.94 -28.53
CA THR A 393 -27.41 -13.24 -28.06
C THR A 393 -27.01 -13.55 -26.63
N ARG A 394 -25.89 -13.03 -26.13
CA ARG A 394 -25.53 -13.18 -24.70
C ARG A 394 -26.58 -12.54 -23.79
N SER A 395 -27.06 -11.33 -24.15
CA SER A 395 -28.11 -10.65 -23.38
C SER A 395 -29.51 -11.28 -23.61
N LEU A 396 -29.74 -11.93 -24.77
CA LEU A 396 -30.97 -12.67 -25.04
C LEU A 396 -31.05 -13.96 -24.23
N LYS A 397 -29.99 -14.77 -24.25
CA LYS A 397 -29.91 -16.01 -23.46
C LYS A 397 -30.02 -15.75 -21.94
N ALA A 398 -29.54 -14.60 -21.47
CA ALA A 398 -29.73 -14.19 -20.07
C ALA A 398 -31.18 -13.81 -19.78
N ALA A 399 -31.85 -13.08 -20.70
CA ALA A 399 -33.26 -12.71 -20.57
C ALA A 399 -34.21 -13.92 -20.65
N GLU A 400 -33.88 -14.95 -21.42
CA GLU A 400 -34.65 -16.19 -21.53
C GLU A 400 -34.71 -16.97 -20.20
N LYS A 401 -33.76 -16.80 -19.33
CA LYS A 401 -33.73 -17.42 -18.00
C LYS A 401 -34.55 -16.67 -16.95
N LEU A 402 -35.04 -15.46 -17.27
CA LEU A 402 -35.84 -14.65 -16.36
C LEU A 402 -37.32 -15.08 -16.42
N HIS A 403 -38.04 -14.96 -15.30
CA HIS A 403 -39.43 -15.32 -15.16
C HIS A 403 -40.28 -14.13 -14.69
N GLY A 404 -41.58 -14.15 -14.97
CA GLY A 404 -42.56 -13.16 -14.47
C GLY A 404 -42.24 -11.71 -14.87
N SER A 405 -42.36 -10.78 -13.93
CA SER A 405 -42.13 -9.34 -14.11
C SER A 405 -40.75 -8.98 -14.58
N ALA A 406 -39.72 -9.71 -14.17
CA ALA A 406 -38.33 -9.46 -14.55
C ALA A 406 -38.10 -9.64 -16.07
N ARG A 407 -38.73 -10.67 -16.65
CA ARG A 407 -38.70 -10.91 -18.10
C ARG A 407 -39.41 -9.77 -18.89
N GLU A 408 -40.55 -9.32 -18.40
CA GLU A 408 -41.31 -8.20 -19.02
C GLU A 408 -40.47 -6.91 -19.00
N VAL A 409 -39.81 -6.58 -17.88
CA VAL A 409 -38.92 -5.41 -17.76
C VAL A 409 -37.75 -5.51 -18.74
N ALA A 410 -37.14 -6.68 -18.89
CA ALA A 410 -36.01 -6.90 -19.81
C ALA A 410 -36.42 -6.79 -21.29
N VAL A 411 -37.60 -7.31 -21.67
CA VAL A 411 -38.14 -7.21 -23.03
C VAL A 411 -38.46 -5.74 -23.37
N LYS A 412 -39.17 -5.03 -22.50
CA LYS A 412 -39.47 -3.60 -22.68
C LYS A 412 -38.19 -2.74 -22.80
N ALA A 413 -37.11 -3.09 -22.12
CA ALA A 413 -35.83 -2.39 -22.27
C ALA A 413 -35.33 -2.40 -23.72
N LYS A 414 -35.40 -3.57 -24.35
CA LYS A 414 -34.95 -3.74 -25.74
C LYS A 414 -35.88 -3.11 -26.75
N GLU A 415 -37.21 -3.19 -26.54
CA GLU A 415 -38.20 -2.56 -27.41
C GLU A 415 -38.12 -1.02 -27.38
N GLN A 416 -37.73 -0.44 -26.25
CA GLN A 416 -37.61 1.01 -26.06
C GLN A 416 -36.23 1.56 -26.42
N ALA A 417 -35.23 0.71 -26.60
CA ALA A 417 -33.90 1.12 -27.05
C ALA A 417 -33.96 1.60 -28.53
N ILE A 418 -33.34 2.75 -28.78
CA ILE A 418 -33.18 3.27 -30.15
C ILE A 418 -31.90 2.69 -30.72
N THR A 419 -32.04 1.68 -31.57
CA THR A 419 -30.91 1.02 -32.21
C THR A 419 -30.86 1.41 -33.69
N SER A 420 -29.67 1.61 -34.24
CA SER A 420 -29.43 1.86 -35.66
C SER A 420 -29.97 0.72 -36.53
N PRO A 421 -30.32 0.97 -37.80
CA PRO A 421 -30.87 -0.05 -38.70
C PRO A 421 -29.92 -1.26 -38.91
N ASP A 422 -28.62 -1.04 -38.81
CA ASP A 422 -27.58 -2.08 -38.90
C ASP A 422 -27.33 -2.82 -37.58
N GLY A 423 -27.97 -2.43 -36.47
CA GLY A 423 -27.85 -3.02 -35.15
C GLY A 423 -26.54 -2.71 -34.44
N ARG A 424 -25.62 -1.91 -35.02
CA ARG A 424 -24.27 -1.62 -34.48
C ARG A 424 -24.29 -0.60 -33.36
N TYR A 425 -25.19 0.39 -33.43
CA TYR A 425 -25.26 1.50 -32.47
C TYR A 425 -26.58 1.47 -31.72
N THR A 426 -26.52 1.75 -30.42
CA THR A 426 -27.71 1.99 -29.59
C THR A 426 -27.55 3.35 -28.92
N LEU A 427 -28.51 4.26 -29.17
CA LEU A 427 -28.47 5.62 -28.64
C LEU A 427 -28.47 5.61 -27.13
N LEU A 428 -27.54 6.33 -26.51
CA LEU A 428 -27.45 6.49 -25.06
C LEU A 428 -28.51 7.50 -24.60
N ARG A 429 -29.43 7.03 -23.74
CA ARG A 429 -30.57 7.83 -23.23
C ARG A 429 -30.69 7.79 -21.72
N GLY A 430 -30.07 6.83 -21.06
CA GLY A 430 -30.13 6.69 -19.61
C GLY A 430 -31.27 5.79 -19.10
N ASP A 431 -31.77 4.83 -19.91
CA ASP A 431 -32.72 3.79 -19.45
C ASP A 431 -31.96 2.72 -18.65
N VAL A 432 -32.14 2.68 -17.33
CA VAL A 432 -31.49 1.70 -16.45
C VAL A 432 -32.51 0.76 -15.86
N ARG A 433 -32.26 -0.56 -15.95
CA ARG A 433 -33.20 -1.58 -15.45
C ARG A 433 -32.48 -2.68 -14.72
N PHE A 434 -32.99 -3.03 -13.56
CA PHE A 434 -32.60 -4.19 -12.76
C PHE A 434 -33.65 -5.28 -12.98
N THR A 435 -33.19 -6.49 -13.18
CA THR A 435 -34.06 -7.65 -13.40
C THR A 435 -33.56 -8.81 -12.56
N ASP A 436 -34.30 -9.13 -11.51
CA ASP A 436 -34.04 -10.25 -10.59
C ASP A 436 -32.62 -10.22 -9.97
N VAL A 437 -32.16 -9.03 -9.59
CA VAL A 437 -30.79 -8.81 -9.13
C VAL A 437 -30.64 -9.19 -7.66
N THR A 438 -29.74 -10.12 -7.41
CA THR A 438 -29.27 -10.48 -6.06
C THR A 438 -27.79 -10.16 -5.94
N PHE A 439 -27.42 -9.49 -4.84
CA PHE A 439 -26.05 -9.07 -4.61
C PHE A 439 -25.70 -9.01 -3.12
N GLY A 440 -24.46 -9.40 -2.78
CA GLY A 440 -23.83 -9.18 -1.48
C GLY A 440 -22.34 -8.94 -1.62
N TYR A 441 -21.77 -8.06 -0.81
CA TYR A 441 -20.32 -7.82 -0.74
C TYR A 441 -19.57 -9.09 -0.30
N ASN A 442 -20.22 -9.89 0.56
CA ASN A 442 -19.86 -11.27 0.85
C ASN A 442 -20.90 -12.18 0.18
N PRO A 443 -20.51 -13.16 -0.67
CA PRO A 443 -21.44 -14.08 -1.34
C PRO A 443 -22.39 -14.81 -0.39
N ASP A 444 -21.96 -15.08 0.86
CA ASP A 444 -22.76 -15.78 1.88
C ASP A 444 -23.77 -14.86 2.61
N LYS A 445 -23.69 -13.53 2.37
CA LYS A 445 -24.55 -12.54 3.01
C LYS A 445 -25.07 -11.55 1.96
N PRO A 446 -26.14 -11.91 1.24
CA PRO A 446 -26.75 -11.00 0.27
C PRO A 446 -27.29 -9.75 0.98
N VAL A 447 -27.14 -8.61 0.30
CA VAL A 447 -27.61 -7.28 0.72
C VAL A 447 -28.83 -6.86 -0.09
N LEU A 448 -28.91 -7.30 -1.35
CA LEU A 448 -30.06 -7.08 -2.23
C LEU A 448 -30.65 -8.44 -2.63
N HIS A 449 -31.97 -8.55 -2.62
CA HIS A 449 -32.71 -9.79 -2.80
C HIS A 449 -33.67 -9.69 -3.98
N ASN A 450 -33.32 -10.31 -5.13
CA ASN A 450 -34.18 -10.44 -6.32
C ASN A 450 -34.88 -9.13 -6.75
N ILE A 451 -34.15 -7.99 -6.66
CA ILE A 451 -34.75 -6.69 -6.96
C ILE A 451 -34.99 -6.52 -8.47
N THR A 452 -36.24 -6.08 -8.80
CA THR A 452 -36.66 -5.77 -10.18
C THR A 452 -37.25 -4.37 -10.21
N TRP A 453 -36.61 -3.48 -10.97
CA TRP A 453 -37.08 -2.10 -11.14
C TRP A 453 -36.48 -1.46 -12.39
N PHE A 454 -36.97 -0.26 -12.75
CA PHE A 454 -36.49 0.47 -13.91
C PHE A 454 -36.54 1.98 -13.70
N ALA A 455 -35.65 2.69 -14.38
CA ALA A 455 -35.63 4.14 -14.58
C ALA A 455 -35.76 4.43 -16.07
N LYS A 456 -36.72 5.26 -16.46
CA LYS A 456 -36.83 5.71 -17.85
C LYS A 456 -35.90 6.90 -18.12
N PRO A 457 -35.53 7.16 -19.38
CA PRO A 457 -34.77 8.35 -19.74
C PRO A 457 -35.38 9.64 -19.19
N GLY A 458 -34.55 10.47 -18.58
CA GLY A 458 -34.94 11.77 -18.03
C GLY A 458 -35.70 11.71 -16.70
N GLN A 459 -35.91 10.53 -16.09
CA GLN A 459 -36.58 10.42 -14.80
C GLN A 459 -35.63 10.68 -13.63
N LYS A 460 -36.12 11.38 -12.62
CA LYS A 460 -35.50 11.52 -11.31
C LYS A 460 -36.04 10.47 -10.35
N ILE A 461 -35.16 9.56 -9.90
CA ILE A 461 -35.50 8.45 -9.01
C ILE A 461 -34.90 8.71 -7.65
N ALA A 462 -35.72 8.77 -6.59
CA ALA A 462 -35.25 8.81 -5.21
C ALA A 462 -35.21 7.41 -4.59
N LEU A 463 -34.04 7.05 -4.04
CA LEU A 463 -33.87 5.85 -3.23
C LEU A 463 -34.00 6.24 -1.75
N VAL A 464 -34.98 5.69 -1.05
CA VAL A 464 -35.35 6.01 0.33
C VAL A 464 -35.35 4.73 1.15
N GLY A 465 -35.07 4.82 2.44
CA GLY A 465 -35.07 3.69 3.38
C GLY A 465 -34.03 3.88 4.48
N ALA A 466 -34.06 3.05 5.51
CA ALA A 466 -33.14 3.10 6.64
C ALA A 466 -31.68 2.87 6.23
N THR A 467 -30.74 3.27 7.11
CA THR A 467 -29.33 2.97 6.93
C THR A 467 -29.11 1.46 6.84
N GLY A 468 -28.34 1.01 5.85
CA GLY A 468 -28.16 -0.42 5.57
C GLY A 468 -29.24 -1.08 4.70
N ALA A 469 -30.30 -0.38 4.28
CA ALA A 469 -31.34 -0.93 3.41
C ALA A 469 -30.87 -1.31 1.99
N GLY A 470 -29.65 -0.90 1.56
CA GLY A 470 -29.07 -1.25 0.27
C GLY A 470 -29.05 -0.10 -0.75
N LYS A 471 -29.37 1.15 -0.38
CA LYS A 471 -29.40 2.33 -1.27
C LYS A 471 -28.07 2.54 -2.01
N THR A 472 -26.97 2.68 -1.27
CA THR A 472 -25.61 2.85 -1.82
C THR A 472 -25.16 1.62 -2.61
N THR A 473 -25.64 0.43 -2.25
CA THR A 473 -25.36 -0.80 -3.01
C THR A 473 -25.95 -0.73 -4.41
N VAL A 474 -27.17 -0.23 -4.58
CA VAL A 474 -27.79 -0.04 -5.90
C VAL A 474 -26.94 0.89 -6.77
N THR A 475 -26.46 2.01 -6.25
CA THR A 475 -25.63 2.96 -7.00
C THR A 475 -24.26 2.40 -7.35
N ASN A 476 -23.64 1.63 -6.44
CA ASN A 476 -22.38 0.91 -6.69
C ASN A 476 -22.52 -0.10 -7.83
N LEU A 477 -23.67 -0.76 -7.94
CA LEU A 477 -23.94 -1.72 -9.02
C LEU A 477 -24.21 -1.03 -10.37
N ILE A 478 -24.84 0.15 -10.40
CA ILE A 478 -25.00 0.95 -11.62
C ILE A 478 -23.63 1.33 -12.19
N ASN A 479 -22.70 1.76 -11.33
CA ASN A 479 -21.29 2.09 -11.70
C ASN A 479 -20.44 0.86 -12.00
N ARG A 480 -20.98 -0.34 -11.79
CA ARG A 480 -20.24 -1.60 -11.91
C ARG A 480 -18.91 -1.58 -11.13
N PHE A 481 -18.93 -1.01 -9.91
CA PHE A 481 -17.82 -1.16 -8.95
C PHE A 481 -17.75 -2.59 -8.43
N TYR A 482 -18.88 -3.28 -8.46
CA TYR A 482 -19.05 -4.69 -8.14
C TYR A 482 -19.86 -5.39 -9.23
N ASP A 483 -19.53 -6.63 -9.54
CA ASP A 483 -20.31 -7.47 -10.42
C ASP A 483 -21.37 -8.27 -9.61
N ILE A 484 -22.59 -8.39 -10.14
CA ILE A 484 -23.72 -9.06 -9.49
C ILE A 484 -23.54 -10.58 -9.46
N GLN A 485 -24.13 -11.26 -8.45
CA GLN A 485 -24.13 -12.70 -8.36
C GLN A 485 -25.27 -13.32 -9.20
N GLN A 486 -26.47 -12.71 -9.22
CA GLN A 486 -27.62 -13.22 -9.95
C GLN A 486 -28.38 -12.05 -10.60
N GLY A 487 -29.18 -12.38 -11.62
CA GLY A 487 -29.99 -11.42 -12.34
C GLY A 487 -29.24 -10.68 -13.46
N GLN A 488 -29.76 -9.51 -13.83
CA GLN A 488 -29.19 -8.68 -14.90
C GLN A 488 -29.46 -7.19 -14.65
N ILE A 489 -28.47 -6.35 -14.98
CA ILE A 489 -28.63 -4.90 -15.06
C ILE A 489 -28.49 -4.51 -16.53
N LEU A 490 -29.47 -3.79 -17.04
CA LEU A 490 -29.50 -3.30 -18.42
C LEU A 490 -29.36 -1.78 -18.43
N TYR A 491 -28.58 -1.26 -19.37
CA TYR A 491 -28.45 0.15 -19.66
C TYR A 491 -28.76 0.38 -21.16
N ASP A 492 -29.84 1.11 -21.45
CA ASP A 492 -30.40 1.27 -22.80
C ASP A 492 -30.58 -0.09 -23.53
N GLY A 493 -31.05 -1.09 -22.81
CA GLY A 493 -31.29 -2.44 -23.32
C GLY A 493 -30.02 -3.32 -23.48
N ILE A 494 -28.86 -2.80 -23.15
CA ILE A 494 -27.57 -3.52 -23.18
C ILE A 494 -27.20 -3.97 -21.78
N SER A 495 -26.71 -5.21 -21.62
CA SER A 495 -26.22 -5.68 -20.32
C SER A 495 -24.99 -4.89 -19.88
N VAL A 496 -25.03 -4.31 -18.68
CA VAL A 496 -23.91 -3.58 -18.08
C VAL A 496 -22.64 -4.44 -18.03
N ALA A 497 -22.77 -5.75 -17.86
CA ALA A 497 -21.64 -6.68 -17.88
C ALA A 497 -20.94 -6.78 -19.25
N GLY A 498 -21.65 -6.43 -20.34
CA GLY A 498 -21.10 -6.40 -21.71
C GLY A 498 -20.48 -5.06 -22.10
N ILE A 499 -20.68 -4.00 -21.32
CA ILE A 499 -20.13 -2.67 -21.58
C ILE A 499 -18.71 -2.59 -20.95
N LYS A 500 -17.75 -2.00 -21.65
CA LYS A 500 -16.42 -1.72 -21.07
C LYS A 500 -16.57 -0.79 -19.86
N LYS A 501 -15.96 -1.14 -18.73
CA LYS A 501 -16.08 -0.39 -17.46
C LYS A 501 -15.69 1.09 -17.59
N PRO A 502 -14.61 1.47 -18.28
CA PRO A 502 -14.28 2.88 -18.48
C PRO A 502 -15.37 3.64 -19.25
N ASP A 503 -15.95 3.01 -20.28
CA ASP A 503 -17.00 3.61 -21.11
C ASP A 503 -18.34 3.73 -20.35
N LEU A 504 -18.67 2.70 -19.55
CA LEU A 504 -19.82 2.77 -18.65
C LEU A 504 -19.68 3.94 -17.66
N ARG A 505 -18.55 4.02 -16.97
CA ARG A 505 -18.30 5.07 -15.96
C ARG A 505 -18.23 6.47 -16.58
N ARG A 506 -17.75 6.58 -17.82
CA ARG A 506 -17.75 7.84 -18.58
C ARG A 506 -19.16 8.32 -18.91
N SER A 507 -20.13 7.42 -19.07
CA SER A 507 -21.54 7.76 -19.32
C SER A 507 -22.31 8.16 -18.07
N LEU A 508 -21.71 8.02 -16.88
CA LEU A 508 -22.32 8.27 -15.58
C LEU A 508 -21.59 9.40 -14.85
N GLY A 509 -22.32 10.42 -14.40
CA GLY A 509 -21.77 11.40 -13.46
C GLY A 509 -22.07 10.98 -12.03
N ILE A 510 -21.12 11.17 -11.13
CA ILE A 510 -21.31 10.86 -9.72
C ILE A 510 -20.95 12.06 -8.85
N VAL A 511 -21.83 12.39 -7.91
CA VAL A 511 -21.57 13.32 -6.82
C VAL A 511 -21.70 12.55 -5.53
N LEU A 512 -20.58 12.38 -4.82
CA LEU A 512 -20.50 11.60 -3.59
C LEU A 512 -20.83 12.49 -2.37
N GLN A 513 -21.26 11.85 -1.28
CA GLN A 513 -21.49 12.47 0.02
C GLN A 513 -20.20 13.08 0.56
N ASP A 514 -19.13 12.30 0.59
CA ASP A 514 -17.81 12.75 1.00
C ASP A 514 -17.08 13.33 -0.22
N VAL A 515 -16.91 14.65 -0.20
CA VAL A 515 -16.26 15.38 -1.28
C VAL A 515 -14.76 15.31 -1.13
N ASN A 516 -14.09 14.60 -2.02
CA ASN A 516 -12.64 14.57 -2.12
C ASN A 516 -12.16 15.55 -3.21
N LEU A 517 -11.43 16.58 -2.80
CA LEU A 517 -10.72 17.49 -3.70
C LEU A 517 -9.23 17.13 -3.74
N PHE A 518 -8.63 17.30 -4.91
CA PHE A 518 -7.20 17.04 -5.11
C PHE A 518 -6.39 18.31 -4.92
N THR A 519 -5.18 18.17 -4.44
CA THR A 519 -4.20 19.26 -4.42
C THR A 519 -3.97 19.77 -5.85
N GLY A 520 -4.18 21.06 -6.06
CA GLY A 520 -4.15 21.72 -7.37
C GLY A 520 -5.09 22.92 -7.39
N THR A 521 -5.25 23.56 -8.54
CA THR A 521 -6.14 24.73 -8.66
C THR A 521 -7.62 24.30 -8.59
N VAL A 522 -8.50 25.26 -8.29
CA VAL A 522 -9.96 25.07 -8.42
C VAL A 522 -10.30 24.66 -9.84
N MET A 523 -9.68 25.28 -10.84
CA MET A 523 -9.84 24.93 -12.25
C MET A 523 -9.49 23.46 -12.53
N ASP A 524 -8.36 22.96 -12.01
CA ASP A 524 -7.93 21.56 -12.18
C ASP A 524 -8.92 20.60 -11.53
N ASN A 525 -9.47 20.95 -10.37
CA ASN A 525 -10.47 20.17 -9.67
C ASN A 525 -11.79 20.06 -10.44
N ILE A 526 -12.23 21.12 -11.12
CA ILE A 526 -13.42 21.08 -12.00
C ILE A 526 -13.10 20.27 -13.27
N ARG A 527 -11.96 20.54 -13.92
CA ARG A 527 -11.50 19.86 -15.14
C ARG A 527 -11.28 18.37 -14.95
N TYR A 528 -11.14 17.91 -13.70
CA TYR A 528 -11.02 16.48 -13.40
C TYR A 528 -12.20 15.65 -13.92
N GLY A 529 -13.39 16.24 -14.07
CA GLY A 529 -14.55 15.59 -14.68
C GLY A 529 -14.36 15.27 -16.17
N ARG A 530 -13.61 16.13 -16.90
CA ARG A 530 -13.25 15.95 -18.31
C ARG A 530 -11.92 16.64 -18.57
N LEU A 531 -10.83 15.86 -18.61
CA LEU A 531 -9.46 16.37 -18.63
C LEU A 531 -9.11 17.24 -19.84
N ASN A 532 -9.81 17.10 -20.95
CA ASN A 532 -9.66 17.92 -22.16
C ASN A 532 -10.61 19.12 -22.23
N ALA A 533 -11.37 19.40 -21.18
CA ALA A 533 -12.24 20.58 -21.13
C ALA A 533 -11.43 21.88 -21.14
N THR A 534 -11.92 22.87 -21.88
CA THR A 534 -11.33 24.21 -21.92
C THR A 534 -11.65 24.97 -20.62
N ASP A 535 -10.94 26.08 -20.39
CA ASP A 535 -11.19 26.94 -19.23
C ASP A 535 -12.63 27.51 -19.27
N GLU A 536 -13.08 27.88 -20.47
CA GLU A 536 -14.43 28.40 -20.70
C GLU A 536 -15.50 27.39 -20.33
N GLU A 537 -15.36 26.12 -20.77
CA GLU A 537 -16.29 25.03 -20.43
C GLU A 537 -16.32 24.75 -18.92
N CYS A 538 -15.18 24.78 -18.25
CA CYS A 538 -15.10 24.65 -16.80
C CYS A 538 -15.80 25.82 -16.08
N ILE A 539 -15.66 27.05 -16.58
CA ILE A 539 -16.31 28.24 -16.03
C ILE A 539 -17.84 28.15 -16.27
N GLU A 540 -18.28 27.71 -17.45
CA GLU A 540 -19.69 27.50 -17.73
C GLU A 540 -20.31 26.42 -16.84
N ALA A 541 -19.63 25.31 -16.64
CA ALA A 541 -20.04 24.29 -15.70
C ALA A 541 -20.17 24.84 -14.27
N ALA A 542 -19.23 25.65 -13.83
CA ALA A 542 -19.27 26.30 -12.52
C ALA A 542 -20.44 27.30 -12.40
N ARG A 543 -20.77 28.03 -13.47
CA ARG A 543 -21.94 28.94 -13.52
C ARG A 543 -23.26 28.17 -13.46
N LEU A 544 -23.36 27.07 -14.21
CA LEU A 544 -24.54 26.22 -14.22
C LEU A 544 -24.95 25.78 -12.81
N VAL A 545 -23.95 25.47 -11.99
CA VAL A 545 -24.15 24.94 -10.62
C VAL A 545 -24.00 26.01 -9.52
N ASN A 546 -24.01 27.30 -9.88
CA ASN A 546 -23.86 28.44 -8.97
C ASN A 546 -22.53 28.50 -8.20
N ALA A 547 -21.48 27.85 -8.67
CA ALA A 547 -20.15 27.87 -8.06
C ALA A 547 -19.32 29.11 -8.44
N ASP A 548 -19.51 29.68 -9.63
CA ASP A 548 -18.71 30.78 -10.19
C ASP A 548 -18.61 32.00 -9.22
N SER A 549 -19.72 32.33 -8.55
CA SER A 549 -19.79 33.50 -7.67
C SER A 549 -18.81 33.44 -6.50
N PHE A 550 -18.75 32.31 -5.80
CA PHE A 550 -17.80 32.17 -4.70
C PHE A 550 -16.36 31.94 -5.18
N ILE A 551 -16.17 31.22 -6.30
CA ILE A 551 -14.84 30.97 -6.85
C ILE A 551 -14.16 32.30 -7.19
N ARG A 552 -14.87 33.25 -7.81
CA ARG A 552 -14.32 34.59 -8.12
C ARG A 552 -13.99 35.43 -6.88
N MET A 553 -14.54 35.11 -5.71
CA MET A 553 -14.19 35.76 -4.45
C MET A 553 -12.95 35.18 -3.77
N LEU A 554 -12.45 34.02 -4.23
CA LEU A 554 -11.19 33.48 -3.77
C LEU A 554 -10.00 34.37 -4.20
N PRO A 555 -8.88 34.37 -3.48
CA PRO A 555 -7.75 35.29 -3.74
C PRO A 555 -7.26 35.28 -5.20
N GLU A 556 -7.18 34.12 -5.85
CA GLU A 556 -6.76 33.94 -7.24
C GLU A 556 -7.89 33.37 -8.13
N GLY A 557 -9.15 33.46 -7.65
CA GLY A 557 -10.30 32.92 -8.39
C GLY A 557 -10.12 31.44 -8.73
N TYR A 558 -10.29 31.09 -10.00
CA TYR A 558 -10.13 29.70 -10.50
C TYR A 558 -8.70 29.15 -10.36
N ASN A 559 -7.70 30.03 -10.26
CA ASN A 559 -6.29 29.63 -10.09
C ASN A 559 -5.90 29.45 -8.61
N THR A 560 -6.83 29.69 -7.68
CA THR A 560 -6.58 29.43 -6.25
C THR A 560 -6.18 27.98 -6.07
N VAL A 561 -5.02 27.77 -5.46
CA VAL A 561 -4.50 26.42 -5.16
C VAL A 561 -5.16 25.89 -3.90
N LEU A 562 -5.73 24.70 -4.00
CA LEU A 562 -6.31 23.97 -2.90
C LEU A 562 -5.27 22.99 -2.35
N GLU A 563 -5.11 22.97 -1.03
CA GLU A 563 -4.27 22.02 -0.32
C GLU A 563 -5.15 21.02 0.45
N GLY A 564 -4.72 19.77 0.52
CA GLY A 564 -5.28 18.72 1.34
C GLY A 564 -6.82 18.76 1.42
N ASP A 565 -7.50 18.12 0.51
CA ASP A 565 -8.97 18.00 0.48
C ASP A 565 -9.75 19.34 0.51
N GLY A 566 -9.13 20.43 0.03
CA GLY A 566 -9.75 21.75 -0.01
C GLY A 566 -9.81 22.45 1.36
N SER A 567 -8.77 22.28 2.18
CA SER A 567 -8.64 23.02 3.45
C SER A 567 -8.77 24.54 3.20
N GLY A 568 -9.63 25.21 3.96
CA GLY A 568 -9.97 26.64 3.76
C GLY A 568 -11.27 26.89 3.01
N LEU A 569 -11.89 25.88 2.38
CA LEU A 569 -13.23 25.97 1.82
C LEU A 569 -14.28 25.44 2.82
N SER A 570 -15.48 26.04 2.80
CA SER A 570 -16.62 25.46 3.53
C SER A 570 -17.06 24.14 2.86
N GLN A 571 -17.76 23.29 3.61
CA GLN A 571 -18.28 22.03 3.07
C GLN A 571 -19.17 22.25 1.84
N GLY A 572 -20.04 23.26 1.86
CA GLY A 572 -20.87 23.59 0.70
C GLY A 572 -20.10 24.08 -0.53
N GLN A 573 -19.00 24.85 -0.31
CA GLN A 573 -18.12 25.26 -1.40
C GLN A 573 -17.40 24.06 -2.04
N ARG A 574 -16.90 23.12 -1.22
CA ARG A 574 -16.32 21.87 -1.73
C ARG A 574 -17.35 21.07 -2.53
N GLN A 575 -18.58 20.98 -2.04
CA GLN A 575 -19.65 20.29 -2.72
C GLN A 575 -20.00 20.93 -4.06
N LEU A 576 -20.07 22.26 -4.15
CA LEU A 576 -20.28 22.98 -5.41
C LEU A 576 -19.18 22.71 -6.44
N ILE A 577 -17.91 22.60 -6.03
CA ILE A 577 -16.81 22.20 -6.92
C ILE A 577 -17.01 20.76 -7.41
N SER A 578 -17.42 19.83 -6.52
CA SER A 578 -17.72 18.45 -6.90
C SER A 578 -18.89 18.36 -7.88
N ILE A 579 -19.93 19.16 -7.69
CA ILE A 579 -21.07 19.26 -8.63
C ILE A 579 -20.61 19.85 -9.97
N ALA A 580 -19.74 20.90 -9.97
CA ALA A 580 -19.17 21.47 -11.19
C ALA A 580 -18.30 20.45 -11.95
N ARG A 581 -17.56 19.59 -11.23
CA ARG A 581 -16.83 18.45 -11.79
C ARG A 581 -17.73 17.47 -12.54
N ALA A 582 -18.90 17.16 -11.98
CA ALA A 582 -19.90 16.34 -12.64
C ALA A 582 -20.57 17.07 -13.82
N ALA A 583 -20.74 18.39 -13.73
CA ALA A 583 -21.33 19.21 -14.79
C ALA A 583 -20.45 19.29 -16.04
N VAL A 584 -19.12 19.47 -15.88
CA VAL A 584 -18.18 19.55 -17.01
C VAL A 584 -18.06 18.22 -17.78
N ALA A 585 -18.34 17.10 -17.12
CA ALA A 585 -18.37 15.77 -17.74
C ALA A 585 -19.61 15.58 -18.65
N ASP A 586 -20.68 16.35 -18.44
CA ASP A 586 -21.94 16.34 -19.17
C ASP A 586 -22.55 14.94 -19.43
N PRO A 587 -22.69 14.10 -18.40
CA PRO A 587 -23.17 12.73 -18.57
C PRO A 587 -24.70 12.70 -18.70
N PRO A 588 -25.28 11.75 -19.48
CA PRO A 588 -26.75 11.60 -19.64
C PRO A 588 -27.42 11.01 -18.39
N ALA A 589 -26.68 10.37 -17.51
CA ALA A 589 -27.21 9.87 -16.26
C ALA A 589 -26.32 10.29 -15.07
N LEU A 590 -26.97 10.58 -13.95
CA LEU A 590 -26.35 11.09 -12.73
C LEU A 590 -26.67 10.20 -11.53
N ILE A 591 -25.70 10.04 -10.67
CA ILE A 591 -25.85 9.43 -9.35
C ILE A 591 -25.46 10.48 -8.32
N LEU A 592 -26.40 10.83 -7.46
CA LEU A 592 -26.23 11.85 -6.44
C LEU A 592 -26.42 11.21 -5.07
N ASP A 593 -25.36 11.24 -4.25
CA ASP A 593 -25.43 10.86 -2.85
C ASP A 593 -25.55 12.13 -2.01
N GLU A 594 -26.76 12.39 -1.50
CA GLU A 594 -27.12 13.65 -0.87
C GLU A 594 -26.86 13.60 0.63
N ALA A 595 -25.73 14.15 1.08
CA ALA A 595 -25.53 14.46 2.47
C ALA A 595 -25.12 15.92 2.67
N THR A 596 -26.09 16.72 3.06
CA THR A 596 -25.92 18.15 3.34
C THR A 596 -26.15 18.46 4.82
N SER A 597 -26.08 17.45 5.71
CA SER A 597 -26.41 17.54 7.14
C SER A 597 -25.55 18.55 7.93
N SER A 598 -24.46 19.04 7.36
CA SER A 598 -23.50 19.93 8.06
C SER A 598 -23.31 21.28 7.34
N ILE A 599 -24.25 21.68 6.46
CA ILE A 599 -24.16 22.92 5.67
C ILE A 599 -25.18 23.93 6.24
N ASP A 600 -24.77 25.22 6.34
CA ASP A 600 -25.68 26.28 6.71
C ASP A 600 -26.82 26.46 5.68
N THR A 601 -28.00 26.88 6.13
CA THR A 601 -29.22 26.94 5.33
C THR A 601 -29.08 27.75 4.03
N ARG A 602 -28.32 28.85 4.05
CA ARG A 602 -28.12 29.70 2.87
C ARG A 602 -27.25 29.04 1.80
N THR A 603 -26.16 28.45 2.22
CA THR A 603 -25.26 27.70 1.32
C THR A 603 -25.96 26.46 0.78
N GLU A 604 -26.79 25.82 1.59
CA GLU A 604 -27.61 24.69 1.20
C GLU A 604 -28.55 25.01 0.06
N GLU A 605 -29.27 26.16 0.11
CA GLU A 605 -30.13 26.60 -0.99
C GLU A 605 -29.37 26.77 -2.30
N VAL A 606 -28.15 27.29 -2.24
CA VAL A 606 -27.27 27.45 -3.42
C VAL A 606 -26.84 26.10 -3.97
N VAL A 607 -26.44 25.16 -3.12
CA VAL A 607 -26.06 23.80 -3.50
C VAL A 607 -27.24 23.07 -4.13
N GLN A 608 -28.42 23.15 -3.51
CA GLN A 608 -29.65 22.52 -4.02
C GLN A 608 -30.03 23.07 -5.38
N ALA A 609 -30.03 24.40 -5.58
CA ALA A 609 -30.27 25.02 -6.86
C ALA A 609 -29.25 24.60 -7.94
N GLY A 610 -27.99 24.46 -7.56
CA GLY A 610 -26.93 23.92 -8.43
C GLY A 610 -27.20 22.48 -8.85
N MET A 611 -27.58 21.62 -7.90
CA MET A 611 -27.97 20.24 -8.18
C MET A 611 -29.21 20.17 -9.09
N ASP A 612 -30.24 20.96 -8.81
CA ASP A 612 -31.45 20.99 -9.63
C ASP A 612 -31.18 21.42 -11.08
N ASN A 613 -30.27 22.37 -11.30
CA ASN A 613 -29.80 22.74 -12.63
C ASN A 613 -29.05 21.61 -13.33
N LEU A 614 -28.17 20.92 -12.61
CA LEU A 614 -27.41 19.77 -13.14
C LEU A 614 -28.35 18.62 -13.55
N MET A 615 -29.43 18.39 -12.79
CA MET A 615 -30.35 17.27 -13.02
C MET A 615 -31.25 17.44 -14.25
N LYS A 616 -31.45 18.64 -14.75
CA LYS A 616 -32.40 18.93 -15.86
C LYS A 616 -32.06 18.12 -17.11
N GLY A 617 -33.07 17.39 -17.64
CA GLY A 617 -32.94 16.61 -18.88
C GLY A 617 -32.17 15.30 -18.78
N ARG A 618 -31.73 14.92 -17.58
CA ARG A 618 -30.91 13.70 -17.34
C ARG A 618 -31.70 12.68 -16.52
N THR A 619 -31.32 11.41 -16.66
CA THR A 619 -31.75 10.36 -15.74
C THR A 619 -30.97 10.47 -14.44
N VAL A 620 -31.65 10.57 -13.31
CA VAL A 620 -31.00 10.87 -12.02
C VAL A 620 -31.39 9.85 -10.97
N PHE A 621 -30.37 9.29 -10.31
CA PHE A 621 -30.52 8.45 -9.14
C PHE A 621 -30.06 9.24 -7.92
N VAL A 622 -30.96 9.51 -6.99
CA VAL A 622 -30.66 10.27 -5.78
C VAL A 622 -30.80 9.35 -4.56
N ILE A 623 -29.73 9.18 -3.80
CA ILE A 623 -29.84 8.66 -2.44
C ILE A 623 -30.28 9.84 -1.58
N ALA A 624 -31.57 9.88 -1.28
CA ALA A 624 -32.18 11.06 -0.68
C ALA A 624 -32.21 10.93 0.85
N HIS A 625 -31.58 11.89 1.49
CA HIS A 625 -31.64 12.12 2.94
C HIS A 625 -32.57 13.30 3.31
N ARG A 626 -33.20 13.95 2.32
CA ARG A 626 -34.09 15.10 2.50
C ARG A 626 -35.44 14.91 1.91
N LEU A 627 -36.46 15.25 2.67
CA LEU A 627 -37.86 15.17 2.26
C LEU A 627 -38.18 16.03 1.02
N SER A 628 -37.53 17.20 0.85
CA SER A 628 -37.72 18.08 -0.32
C SER A 628 -37.26 17.42 -1.62
N THR A 629 -36.09 16.78 -1.61
CA THR A 629 -35.53 16.08 -2.78
C THR A 629 -36.36 14.86 -3.14
N VAL A 630 -36.84 14.12 -2.12
CA VAL A 630 -37.73 12.97 -2.30
C VAL A 630 -39.06 13.40 -2.94
N ARG A 631 -39.68 14.44 -2.39
CA ARG A 631 -40.98 14.94 -2.87
C ARG A 631 -40.97 15.36 -4.34
N ASN A 632 -39.87 15.98 -4.79
CA ASN A 632 -39.73 16.49 -6.15
C ASN A 632 -39.16 15.45 -7.12
N SER A 633 -39.19 14.16 -6.77
CA SER A 633 -38.75 13.08 -7.64
C SER A 633 -39.94 12.47 -8.41
N ASP A 634 -39.66 12.06 -9.67
CA ASP A 634 -40.71 11.44 -10.50
C ASP A 634 -41.13 10.06 -9.98
N VAL A 635 -40.17 9.35 -9.41
CA VAL A 635 -40.38 8.03 -8.81
C VAL A 635 -39.60 7.93 -7.49
N ILE A 636 -40.28 7.46 -6.48
CA ILE A 636 -39.68 7.13 -5.18
C ILE A 636 -39.66 5.62 -5.04
N MET A 637 -38.52 5.06 -4.64
CA MET A 637 -38.35 3.66 -4.33
C MET A 637 -37.98 3.52 -2.87
N VAL A 638 -38.82 2.85 -2.11
CA VAL A 638 -38.56 2.54 -0.69
C VAL A 638 -37.90 1.18 -0.61
N LEU A 639 -36.69 1.20 -0.05
CA LEU A 639 -35.91 -0.01 0.20
C LEU A 639 -35.97 -0.37 1.69
N ASP A 640 -36.22 -1.63 1.97
CA ASP A 640 -36.11 -2.19 3.29
C ASP A 640 -35.46 -3.58 3.25
N HIS A 641 -34.43 -3.79 4.08
CA HIS A 641 -33.68 -5.06 4.16
C HIS A 641 -33.34 -5.66 2.78
N GLY A 642 -32.88 -4.82 1.85
CA GLY A 642 -32.46 -5.25 0.51
C GLY A 642 -33.58 -5.55 -0.48
N ASN A 643 -34.84 -5.26 -0.13
CA ASN A 643 -36.00 -5.40 -1.01
C ASN A 643 -36.61 -4.03 -1.34
N ILE A 644 -37.22 -3.89 -2.52
CA ILE A 644 -38.05 -2.73 -2.84
C ILE A 644 -39.47 -3.06 -2.38
N ILE A 645 -39.93 -2.35 -1.35
CA ILE A 645 -41.24 -2.59 -0.72
C ILE A 645 -42.31 -1.67 -1.29
N GLU A 646 -41.95 -0.43 -1.71
CA GLU A 646 -42.88 0.53 -2.31
C GLU A 646 -42.23 1.23 -3.50
N ARG A 647 -43.05 1.58 -4.49
CA ARG A 647 -42.65 2.35 -5.66
C ARG A 647 -43.83 3.18 -6.20
N GLY A 648 -43.61 4.46 -6.35
CA GLY A 648 -44.63 5.38 -6.87
C GLY A 648 -44.18 6.83 -6.86
N SER A 649 -45.07 7.74 -7.25
CA SER A 649 -44.89 9.17 -7.02
C SER A 649 -45.18 9.54 -5.56
N HIS A 650 -44.79 10.75 -5.15
CA HIS A 650 -45.08 11.25 -3.80
C HIS A 650 -46.57 11.10 -3.42
N ASP A 651 -47.47 11.59 -4.30
CA ASP A 651 -48.91 11.59 -4.02
C ASP A 651 -49.48 10.16 -3.94
N GLU A 652 -49.01 9.26 -4.80
CA GLU A 652 -49.44 7.84 -4.79
C GLU A 652 -49.02 7.15 -3.49
N LEU A 653 -47.78 7.34 -3.02
CA LEU A 653 -47.26 6.69 -1.82
C LEU A 653 -47.86 7.30 -0.55
N ILE A 654 -48.13 8.60 -0.51
CA ILE A 654 -48.86 9.23 0.61
C ILE A 654 -50.28 8.67 0.72
N ALA A 655 -50.97 8.45 -0.43
CA ALA A 655 -52.30 7.86 -0.44
C ALA A 655 -52.34 6.41 0.03
N GLN A 656 -51.28 5.64 -0.20
CA GLN A 656 -51.12 4.25 0.24
C GLN A 656 -50.96 4.11 1.76
N LYS A 657 -50.49 5.17 2.46
CA LYS A 657 -50.20 5.18 3.90
C LYS A 657 -49.27 4.05 4.37
N GLY A 658 -48.34 3.67 3.52
CA GLY A 658 -47.33 2.63 3.81
C GLY A 658 -46.09 3.17 4.54
N GLU A 659 -44.94 2.53 4.30
CA GLU A 659 -43.66 2.87 4.93
C GLU A 659 -43.18 4.28 4.54
N TYR A 660 -43.35 4.68 3.26
CA TYR A 660 -43.08 6.05 2.81
C TYR A 660 -43.86 7.11 3.56
N TYR A 661 -45.17 6.84 3.82
CA TYR A 661 -45.98 7.75 4.61
C TYR A 661 -45.46 7.94 6.02
N GLN A 662 -45.00 6.84 6.67
CA GLN A 662 -44.43 6.88 8.01
C GLN A 662 -43.12 7.65 8.06
N LEU A 663 -42.23 7.42 7.09
CA LEU A 663 -40.99 8.18 6.91
C LEU A 663 -41.24 9.67 6.67
N TYR A 664 -42.22 10.00 5.83
CA TYR A 664 -42.57 11.39 5.48
C TYR A 664 -43.20 12.16 6.64
N THR A 665 -44.06 11.52 7.44
CA THR A 665 -44.74 12.14 8.60
C THR A 665 -43.89 12.18 9.86
N GLY A 666 -42.70 11.67 9.83
CA GLY A 666 -41.79 11.61 10.99
C GLY A 666 -42.18 10.58 12.05
N ALA A 667 -43.00 9.59 11.70
CA ALA A 667 -43.32 8.44 12.56
C ALA A 667 -42.12 7.45 12.64
N VAL A 668 -41.26 7.47 11.62
CA VAL A 668 -39.97 6.75 11.56
C VAL A 668 -38.93 7.74 11.01
N GLU A 669 -37.74 7.79 11.60
CA GLU A 669 -36.68 8.70 11.15
C GLU A 669 -36.00 8.19 9.87
N LEU A 670 -35.71 9.14 8.96
CA LEU A 670 -34.79 8.96 7.84
C LEU A 670 -33.34 9.10 8.36
N GLU A 671 -32.80 8.11 9.06
CA GLU A 671 -31.38 8.11 9.43
C GLU A 671 -30.50 7.51 8.32
#